data_cdc21c4b8fec598ccce894f17cd65d49
#
_entry.id   cdc21c4b8fec598ccce894f17cd65d49
#
_cell.length_a   1.000
_cell.length_b   1.000
_cell.length_c   1.000
_cell.angle_alpha   90.00
_cell.angle_beta   90.00
_cell.angle_gamma   90.00
#
_symmetry.space_group_name_H-M   'P 1'
#
loop_
_entity.id
_entity.type
_entity.pdbx_description
1 polymer ?
#
loop_
_entity_poly.entity_id
_entity_poly.type
_entity_poly.pdbx_seq_one_letter_code
_entity_poly.pdbx_strand_id
1 'polypeptide(L)'
;MAREIFEVTKDRFHLQDPCCYILQGTWPKEAKMRACLDGSEVKAEIKKLEMVSALERFKDPDLMRGERITAEICLPESLDGFQKLSIYADMPDKTFCWFSVPVRDLEKRRNKPQFFIEEEKVQQGFLRVRGWAVAAEPVRIQIFDENKQKIQAEILRTERVDVEQLYEETEIHDKTGFFVELTNLTGKVVYIVFYAGNTKAVHIAHLQPAVVLSKKIEKYAKKGLRYWRSQGSAALAGKIVAKVKTASTREIPYQKWILRHLPSQKELEKQKREKFEFQPKISIVIPLYKTPEKYLRQLMETVKAQTYPNWELCLSDGSGANSPIAGLLKELEVSDERIKVVSHERALQISENTNAGIEVATGDYIAFADHDDELTPHALFECVKALNKDRKIRVLYSDEDKMSMDGHKFFQPHFKPDYNPDLLCTVNYICHLFVVDRKVIDKVGMLRSEFDGAQDYDFIFRCIEAVDPSEIYHIPKILYHWRCHEDSTAENPESKTYAFEAGKRAIEAHYERTGIHAEVYQGEFLGLYRTRFIRDHDPLISIVIPNKDHIEDLKRCMDSIDKKSTYQNYEYIIVENNSTDEKTFQYYKELEASNPKVHVVYWDREFNYSAINNYGASFAKGEYLLLLNNDTEIINPDCLEELLGYCMRSDVGAVGARMYYEDDTIQHAGVVIGFGGIAGHCFVLQPRGTTGYCHRIICAQDYSAVTAACMMVKREAFDKVGGLTEELAVAFNDIDFCMKLRAAGYLIVYNPYAELYHYESKSRGLEDTPEKVARFNKEIQIFEKRWPDILRNGDPYYNPNLTLKSQDFSLRRI
;
A
#
# COMPACT_ATOMS: atom_id res chain seq x y z
N MET A 1 27.00 -20.72 -26.86
CA MET A 1 25.70 -20.00 -26.89
C MET A 1 24.61 -20.72 -26.08
N ALA A 2 24.42 -22.06 -26.20
CA ALA A 2 23.39 -22.74 -25.36
C ALA A 2 23.59 -22.64 -23.85
N ARG A 3 24.81 -22.48 -23.37
CA ARG A 3 25.14 -22.40 -21.93
C ARG A 3 24.68 -21.10 -21.23
N GLU A 4 24.35 -20.04 -21.96
CA GLU A 4 23.93 -18.74 -21.41
C GLU A 4 22.40 -18.58 -21.25
N ILE A 5 21.63 -19.56 -21.70
CA ILE A 5 20.17 -19.47 -21.79
C ILE A 5 19.49 -20.40 -20.80
N PHE A 6 20.06 -21.59 -20.62
CA PHE A 6 19.59 -22.56 -19.64
C PHE A 6 20.56 -22.55 -18.47
N GLU A 7 20.20 -21.81 -17.40
CA GLU A 7 21.07 -21.63 -16.23
C GLU A 7 20.32 -21.96 -14.92
N VAL A 8 21.09 -22.44 -13.95
CA VAL A 8 20.62 -22.56 -12.56
C VAL A 8 20.65 -21.18 -11.94
N THR A 9 19.50 -20.71 -11.50
CA THR A 9 19.34 -19.40 -10.86
C THR A 9 19.48 -19.44 -9.35
N LYS A 10 19.10 -20.57 -8.74
CA LYS A 10 19.23 -20.83 -7.28
C LYS A 10 19.56 -22.30 -7.04
N ASP A 11 20.31 -22.54 -6.00
CA ASP A 11 20.63 -23.87 -5.52
C ASP A 11 20.69 -23.90 -3.99
N ARG A 12 20.17 -24.95 -3.36
CA ARG A 12 20.15 -25.13 -1.90
C ARG A 12 19.95 -26.58 -1.53
N PHE A 13 20.30 -26.94 -0.30
CA PHE A 13 19.83 -28.20 0.30
C PHE A 13 18.41 -28.01 0.89
N HIS A 14 17.65 -29.10 0.91
CA HIS A 14 16.42 -29.14 1.69
C HIS A 14 16.75 -29.03 3.17
N LEU A 15 15.99 -28.25 3.94
CA LEU A 15 16.37 -27.94 5.34
C LEU A 15 16.32 -29.19 6.25
N GLN A 16 15.34 -30.06 6.04
CA GLN A 16 15.19 -31.28 6.84
C GLN A 16 15.83 -32.52 6.21
N ASP A 17 16.09 -32.51 4.93
CA ASP A 17 16.74 -33.62 4.21
C ASP A 17 18.07 -33.17 3.63
N PRO A 18 19.18 -33.33 4.38
CA PRO A 18 20.51 -32.96 3.94
C PRO A 18 21.00 -33.80 2.73
N CYS A 19 20.26 -34.82 2.34
CA CYS A 19 20.51 -35.61 1.13
C CYS A 19 19.75 -35.08 -0.10
N CYS A 20 18.79 -34.16 0.08
CA CYS A 20 18.03 -33.57 -1.01
C CYS A 20 18.61 -32.20 -1.39
N TYR A 21 19.18 -32.11 -2.59
CA TYR A 21 19.71 -30.89 -3.16
C TYR A 21 18.77 -30.32 -4.21
N ILE A 22 18.26 -29.11 -3.98
CA ILE A 22 17.25 -28.44 -4.79
C ILE A 22 17.91 -27.46 -5.73
N LEU A 23 17.57 -27.57 -7.02
CA LEU A 23 17.99 -26.65 -8.07
C LEU A 23 16.78 -25.95 -8.70
N GLN A 24 16.87 -24.65 -8.87
CA GLN A 24 15.89 -23.85 -9.60
C GLN A 24 16.57 -23.15 -10.77
N GLY A 25 15.95 -23.18 -11.93
CA GLY A 25 16.53 -22.57 -13.11
C GLY A 25 15.67 -22.72 -14.35
N THR A 26 16.23 -22.34 -15.50
CA THR A 26 15.60 -22.51 -16.82
C THR A 26 16.07 -23.81 -17.45
N TRP A 27 15.13 -24.64 -17.89
CA TRP A 27 15.34 -25.98 -18.40
C TRP A 27 14.78 -26.13 -19.81
N PRO A 28 15.45 -26.90 -20.75
CA PRO A 28 14.88 -27.16 -22.05
C PRO A 28 13.65 -28.05 -22.00
N LYS A 29 12.57 -27.66 -22.67
CA LYS A 29 11.24 -28.28 -22.57
C LYS A 29 11.18 -29.79 -22.78
N GLU A 30 12.03 -30.33 -23.62
CA GLU A 30 12.00 -31.76 -24.01
C GLU A 30 13.20 -32.56 -23.47
N ALA A 31 14.04 -31.93 -22.63
CA ALA A 31 15.23 -32.61 -22.14
C ALA A 31 14.92 -33.51 -20.95
N LYS A 32 15.55 -34.68 -20.91
CA LYS A 32 15.58 -35.54 -19.73
C LYS A 32 16.69 -35.08 -18.79
N MET A 33 16.39 -35.06 -17.50
CA MET A 33 17.36 -34.72 -16.48
C MET A 33 18.13 -35.98 -16.06
N ARG A 34 19.47 -35.88 -16.04
CA ARG A 34 20.35 -36.91 -15.53
C ARG A 34 21.38 -36.26 -14.59
N ALA A 35 21.40 -36.68 -13.36
CA ALA A 35 22.37 -36.20 -12.36
C ALA A 35 23.41 -37.27 -12.08
N CYS A 36 24.68 -36.87 -12.00
CA CYS A 36 25.80 -37.80 -11.77
C CYS A 36 26.79 -37.27 -10.75
N LEU A 37 27.21 -38.15 -9.82
CA LEU A 37 28.39 -37.93 -8.97
C LEU A 37 29.55 -38.69 -9.60
N ASP A 38 30.57 -37.99 -10.08
CA ASP A 38 31.73 -38.52 -10.79
C ASP A 38 31.40 -39.55 -11.87
N GLY A 39 30.29 -39.34 -12.61
CA GLY A 39 29.81 -40.21 -13.65
C GLY A 39 28.82 -41.29 -13.22
N SER A 40 28.68 -41.57 -11.93
CA SER A 40 27.66 -42.47 -11.37
C SER A 40 26.34 -41.73 -11.24
N GLU A 41 25.27 -42.28 -11.85
CA GLU A 41 23.96 -41.66 -11.84
C GLU A 41 23.32 -41.69 -10.47
N VAL A 42 22.76 -40.52 -10.04
CA VAL A 42 21.98 -40.38 -8.82
C VAL A 42 20.54 -39.97 -9.18
N LYS A 43 19.59 -40.30 -8.32
CA LYS A 43 18.20 -40.00 -8.58
C LYS A 43 17.99 -38.48 -8.65
N ALA A 44 17.34 -38.05 -9.73
CA ALA A 44 16.95 -36.68 -9.95
C ALA A 44 15.51 -36.61 -10.47
N GLU A 45 14.71 -35.68 -9.96
CA GLU A 45 13.31 -35.53 -10.32
C GLU A 45 12.96 -34.04 -10.47
N ILE A 46 12.23 -33.72 -11.53
CA ILE A 46 11.64 -32.38 -11.69
C ILE A 46 10.31 -32.36 -10.96
N LYS A 47 10.20 -31.56 -9.88
CA LYS A 47 9.02 -31.49 -9.02
C LYS A 47 8.03 -30.42 -9.46
N LYS A 48 8.49 -29.34 -10.05
CA LYS A 48 7.65 -28.23 -10.48
C LYS A 48 8.08 -27.71 -11.84
N LEU A 49 7.12 -27.61 -12.74
CA LEU A 49 7.30 -27.06 -14.08
C LEU A 49 6.43 -25.80 -14.19
N GLU A 50 7.07 -24.67 -14.47
CA GLU A 50 6.36 -23.41 -14.75
C GLU A 50 6.73 -22.95 -16.16
N MET A 51 5.72 -22.74 -17.01
CA MET A 51 5.95 -22.17 -18.34
C MET A 51 6.47 -20.75 -18.24
N VAL A 52 7.53 -20.42 -18.96
CA VAL A 52 8.13 -19.09 -18.97
C VAL A 52 7.83 -18.40 -20.29
N SER A 53 6.92 -17.43 -20.28
CA SER A 53 6.62 -16.58 -21.43
C SER A 53 7.75 -15.59 -21.79
N ALA A 54 8.76 -15.45 -20.96
CA ALA A 54 9.82 -14.44 -21.09
C ALA A 54 10.84 -14.70 -22.22
N LEU A 55 10.78 -15.84 -22.92
CA LEU A 55 11.72 -16.21 -24.00
C LEU A 55 11.28 -15.74 -25.39
N GLU A 56 10.11 -15.14 -25.53
CA GLU A 56 9.59 -14.58 -26.80
C GLU A 56 10.46 -13.45 -27.43
N ARG A 57 11.50 -13.01 -26.73
CA ARG A 57 12.41 -11.96 -27.23
C ARG A 57 13.55 -12.43 -28.09
N PHE A 58 13.71 -13.72 -28.26
CA PHE A 58 14.76 -14.30 -29.09
C PHE A 58 14.16 -14.86 -30.40
N LYS A 59 14.61 -14.35 -31.55
CA LYS A 59 14.18 -14.76 -32.90
C LYS A 59 14.64 -16.18 -33.31
N ASP A 60 15.19 -16.97 -32.40
CA ASP A 60 15.66 -18.32 -32.64
C ASP A 60 14.64 -19.33 -32.10
N PRO A 61 13.97 -20.13 -32.97
CA PRO A 61 12.95 -21.09 -32.55
C PRO A 61 13.44 -22.14 -31.55
N ASP A 62 14.73 -22.47 -31.54
CA ASP A 62 15.34 -23.43 -30.62
C ASP A 62 15.52 -22.84 -29.21
N LEU A 63 15.47 -21.51 -29.07
CA LEU A 63 15.56 -20.76 -27.82
C LEU A 63 14.22 -20.53 -27.13
N MET A 64 13.11 -20.78 -27.82
CA MET A 64 11.74 -20.57 -27.31
C MET A 64 11.20 -21.74 -26.48
N ARG A 65 11.97 -22.80 -26.26
CA ARG A 65 11.51 -24.05 -25.62
C ARG A 65 12.08 -24.27 -24.21
N GLY A 66 12.17 -23.24 -23.43
CA GLY A 66 12.61 -23.31 -22.03
C GLY A 66 11.46 -23.25 -21.03
N GLU A 67 11.58 -23.98 -19.94
CA GLU A 67 10.66 -23.99 -18.83
C GLU A 67 11.39 -23.64 -17.54
N ARG A 68 10.74 -22.97 -16.62
CA ARG A 68 11.27 -22.78 -15.26
C ARG A 68 11.00 -24.04 -14.46
N ILE A 69 12.04 -24.65 -13.90
CA ILE A 69 11.90 -25.88 -13.13
C ILE A 69 12.42 -25.72 -11.72
N THR A 70 11.85 -26.51 -10.82
CA THR A 70 12.46 -26.89 -9.54
C THR A 70 12.74 -28.39 -9.62
N ALA A 71 14.01 -28.77 -9.45
CA ALA A 71 14.47 -30.16 -9.50
C ALA A 71 15.06 -30.55 -8.16
N GLU A 72 14.77 -31.76 -7.70
CA GLU A 72 15.34 -32.36 -6.50
C GLU A 72 16.34 -33.45 -6.91
N ILE A 73 17.53 -33.38 -6.35
CA ILE A 73 18.61 -34.34 -6.56
C ILE A 73 18.86 -35.08 -5.26
N CYS A 74 18.62 -36.38 -5.25
CA CYS A 74 18.88 -37.22 -4.08
C CYS A 74 20.38 -37.57 -4.04
N LEU A 75 21.07 -37.05 -3.04
CA LEU A 75 22.49 -37.33 -2.81
C LEU A 75 22.65 -38.39 -1.71
N PRO A 76 23.74 -39.14 -1.70
CA PRO A 76 24.06 -40.07 -0.59
C PRO A 76 24.33 -39.31 0.70
N GLU A 77 24.12 -39.95 1.84
CA GLU A 77 24.41 -39.39 3.19
C GLU A 77 25.85 -38.92 3.33
N SER A 78 26.82 -39.70 2.84
CA SER A 78 28.22 -39.29 2.74
C SER A 78 28.59 -39.02 1.28
N LEU A 79 29.27 -37.90 1.08
CA LEU A 79 29.86 -37.51 -0.18
C LEU A 79 31.37 -37.80 -0.24
N ASP A 80 31.89 -38.51 0.74
CA ASP A 80 33.29 -38.84 0.82
C ASP A 80 33.72 -39.69 -0.39
N GLY A 81 34.86 -39.35 -0.99
CA GLY A 81 35.38 -39.98 -2.17
C GLY A 81 34.87 -39.45 -3.52
N PHE A 82 33.80 -38.66 -3.52
CA PHE A 82 33.32 -38.00 -4.72
C PHE A 82 33.95 -36.62 -4.90
N GLN A 83 34.19 -36.24 -6.16
CA GLN A 83 34.82 -34.96 -6.48
C GLN A 83 33.82 -33.93 -7.03
N LYS A 84 32.78 -34.40 -7.75
CA LYS A 84 31.94 -33.47 -8.55
C LYS A 84 30.53 -34.00 -8.77
N LEU A 85 29.54 -33.14 -8.55
CA LEU A 85 28.16 -33.31 -9.00
C LEU A 85 27.98 -32.60 -10.33
N SER A 86 27.39 -33.30 -11.30
CA SER A 86 27.06 -32.76 -12.64
C SER A 86 25.62 -33.12 -13.00
N ILE A 87 24.88 -32.14 -13.49
CA ILE A 87 23.49 -32.31 -13.95
C ILE A 87 23.47 -32.06 -15.45
N TYR A 88 23.01 -33.05 -16.21
CA TYR A 88 22.92 -33.02 -17.64
C TYR A 88 21.51 -32.90 -18.13
N ALA A 89 21.33 -32.15 -19.21
CA ALA A 89 20.12 -32.13 -20.01
C ALA A 89 20.36 -32.94 -21.27
N ASP A 90 19.71 -34.09 -21.33
CA ASP A 90 19.81 -35.02 -22.47
C ASP A 90 18.65 -34.74 -23.40
N MET A 91 18.94 -34.17 -24.57
CA MET A 91 18.01 -33.92 -25.68
C MET A 91 18.20 -34.99 -26.77
N PRO A 92 17.21 -35.16 -27.68
CA PRO A 92 17.33 -36.23 -28.74
C PRO A 92 18.57 -36.12 -29.61
N ASP A 93 19.10 -34.93 -29.82
CA ASP A 93 20.23 -34.61 -30.70
C ASP A 93 21.52 -34.23 -29.97
N LYS A 94 21.44 -33.91 -28.68
CA LYS A 94 22.59 -33.40 -27.92
C LYS A 94 22.40 -33.51 -26.39
N THR A 95 23.52 -33.67 -25.71
CA THR A 95 23.60 -33.57 -24.24
C THR A 95 24.45 -32.38 -23.87
N PHE A 96 24.02 -31.59 -22.89
CA PHE A 96 24.85 -30.55 -22.31
C PHE A 96 24.80 -30.55 -20.76
N CYS A 97 25.87 -30.13 -20.15
CA CYS A 97 25.94 -29.99 -18.71
C CYS A 97 25.21 -28.70 -18.29
N TRP A 98 24.05 -28.84 -17.68
CA TRP A 98 23.23 -27.73 -17.17
C TRP A 98 23.82 -27.09 -15.91
N PHE A 99 24.29 -27.93 -14.99
CA PHE A 99 24.89 -27.48 -13.72
C PHE A 99 26.03 -28.40 -13.33
N SER A 100 27.04 -27.82 -12.69
CA SER A 100 28.15 -28.61 -12.18
C SER A 100 28.79 -27.90 -10.98
N VAL A 101 29.03 -28.65 -9.91
CA VAL A 101 29.59 -28.14 -8.67
C VAL A 101 30.55 -29.16 -8.03
N PRO A 102 31.74 -28.74 -7.52
CA PRO A 102 32.62 -29.61 -6.75
C PRO A 102 31.94 -30.07 -5.44
N VAL A 103 32.14 -31.33 -5.07
CA VAL A 103 31.53 -31.90 -3.85
C VAL A 103 31.96 -31.14 -2.61
N ARG A 104 33.21 -30.71 -2.49
CA ARG A 104 33.68 -29.83 -1.40
C ARG A 104 32.86 -28.55 -1.20
N ASP A 105 32.24 -28.03 -2.28
CA ASP A 105 31.43 -26.83 -2.22
C ASP A 105 29.97 -27.17 -1.92
N LEU A 106 29.50 -28.37 -2.27
CA LEU A 106 28.22 -28.93 -1.79
C LEU A 106 28.24 -29.14 -0.28
N GLU A 107 29.26 -29.73 0.27
CA GLU A 107 29.41 -29.95 1.72
C GLU A 107 29.42 -28.65 2.50
N LYS A 108 30.06 -27.59 1.96
CA LYS A 108 29.97 -26.26 2.58
C LYS A 108 28.57 -25.64 2.52
N ARG A 109 27.74 -26.09 1.62
CA ARG A 109 26.35 -25.59 1.47
C ARG A 109 25.37 -26.43 2.31
N ARG A 110 25.69 -27.68 2.60
CA ARG A 110 24.92 -28.58 3.45
C ARG A 110 24.81 -27.96 4.85
N ASN A 111 23.58 -27.82 5.37
CA ASN A 111 23.28 -27.20 6.68
C ASN A 111 23.67 -25.71 6.81
N LYS A 112 23.99 -25.01 5.71
CA LYS A 112 24.31 -23.58 5.76
C LYS A 112 23.06 -22.76 6.01
N PRO A 113 23.10 -21.79 6.96
CA PRO A 113 21.97 -20.88 7.15
C PRO A 113 21.57 -20.18 5.85
N GLN A 114 20.28 -20.18 5.56
CA GLN A 114 19.68 -19.40 4.49
C GLN A 114 19.16 -18.11 5.10
N PHE A 115 19.36 -16.99 4.43
CA PHE A 115 18.88 -15.71 4.91
C PHE A 115 18.52 -14.81 3.72
N PHE A 116 17.64 -13.88 4.00
CA PHE A 116 17.28 -12.81 3.06
C PHE A 116 17.25 -11.48 3.82
N ILE A 117 17.82 -10.46 3.22
CA ILE A 117 17.77 -9.08 3.73
C ILE A 117 16.66 -8.35 3.01
N GLU A 118 15.62 -8.01 3.73
CA GLU A 118 14.45 -7.29 3.22
C GLU A 118 14.72 -5.78 3.20
N GLU A 119 15.34 -5.28 4.27
CA GLU A 119 15.69 -3.89 4.40
C GLU A 119 17.14 -3.73 4.85
N GLU A 120 17.90 -2.89 4.18
CA GLU A 120 19.22 -2.42 4.60
C GLU A 120 19.26 -0.90 4.45
N LYS A 121 19.26 -0.20 5.58
CA LYS A 121 19.33 1.25 5.62
C LYS A 121 20.65 1.69 6.26
N VAL A 122 21.45 2.40 5.48
CA VAL A 122 22.76 2.91 5.89
C VAL A 122 22.74 4.43 5.89
N GLN A 123 23.09 5.02 7.02
CA GLN A 123 23.36 6.46 7.15
C GLN A 123 24.74 6.65 7.81
N GLN A 124 25.23 7.88 7.92
CA GLN A 124 26.53 8.11 8.53
C GLN A 124 26.52 7.66 10.01
N GLY A 125 27.29 6.62 10.30
CA GLY A 125 27.37 6.02 11.64
C GLY A 125 26.17 5.18 12.07
N PHE A 126 25.22 4.88 11.17
CA PHE A 126 24.00 4.13 11.46
C PHE A 126 23.79 3.04 10.43
N LEU A 127 23.38 1.85 10.90
CA LEU A 127 22.98 0.72 10.08
C LEU A 127 21.71 0.10 10.68
N ARG A 128 20.67 -0.03 9.87
CA ARG A 128 19.47 -0.81 10.18
C ARG A 128 19.35 -1.94 9.17
N VAL A 129 19.14 -3.16 9.66
CA VAL A 129 18.94 -4.34 8.82
C VAL A 129 17.76 -5.15 9.34
N ARG A 130 16.85 -5.48 8.45
CA ARG A 130 15.72 -6.36 8.71
C ARG A 130 15.71 -7.49 7.69
N GLY A 131 15.29 -8.67 8.13
CA GLY A 131 15.20 -9.83 7.26
C GLY A 131 14.82 -11.08 8.02
N TRP A 132 15.06 -12.23 7.39
CA TRP A 132 14.87 -13.53 8.00
C TRP A 132 16.06 -14.44 7.78
N ALA A 133 16.23 -15.44 8.65
CA ALA A 133 17.26 -16.45 8.56
C ALA A 133 16.77 -17.78 9.13
N VAL A 134 16.97 -18.85 8.37
CA VAL A 134 16.53 -20.22 8.69
C VAL A 134 17.64 -21.22 8.47
N ALA A 135 17.67 -22.30 9.23
CA ALA A 135 18.53 -23.47 9.06
C ALA A 135 17.87 -24.67 9.74
N ALA A 136 18.43 -25.87 9.52
CA ALA A 136 18.03 -27.10 10.23
C ALA A 136 18.32 -27.04 11.74
N GLU A 137 19.24 -26.20 12.17
CA GLU A 137 19.56 -25.92 13.58
C GLU A 137 19.26 -24.44 13.90
N PRO A 138 19.00 -24.09 15.18
CA PRO A 138 18.73 -22.72 15.59
C PRO A 138 19.78 -21.72 15.10
N VAL A 139 19.32 -20.64 14.43
CA VAL A 139 20.22 -19.64 13.86
C VAL A 139 20.61 -18.62 14.91
N ARG A 140 21.91 -18.53 15.20
CA ARG A 140 22.51 -17.49 16.06
C ARG A 140 23.09 -16.38 15.18
N ILE A 141 22.75 -15.12 15.47
CA ILE A 141 23.24 -13.96 14.71
C ILE A 141 24.30 -13.25 15.55
N GLN A 142 25.44 -12.93 14.94
CA GLN A 142 26.49 -12.12 15.55
C GLN A 142 26.96 -11.06 14.56
N ILE A 143 27.39 -9.93 15.08
CA ILE A 143 27.77 -8.77 14.28
C ILE A 143 29.23 -8.42 14.59
N PHE A 144 29.98 -8.10 13.52
CA PHE A 144 31.40 -7.78 13.63
C PHE A 144 31.71 -6.54 12.81
N ASP A 145 32.68 -5.75 13.26
CA ASP A 145 33.26 -4.64 12.53
C ASP A 145 34.23 -5.10 11.42
N GLU A 146 34.83 -4.16 10.73
CA GLU A 146 35.83 -4.42 9.68
C GLU A 146 37.09 -5.09 10.18
N ASN A 147 37.42 -4.98 11.46
CA ASN A 147 38.57 -5.62 12.13
C ASN A 147 38.22 -6.99 12.73
N LYS A 148 37.00 -7.49 12.45
CA LYS A 148 36.44 -8.74 13.00
C LYS A 148 36.26 -8.71 14.54
N GLN A 149 36.16 -7.53 15.12
CA GLN A 149 35.78 -7.38 16.53
C GLN A 149 34.26 -7.47 16.63
N LYS A 150 33.78 -8.19 17.64
CA LYS A 150 32.36 -8.37 17.86
C LYS A 150 31.73 -7.06 18.34
N ILE A 151 30.70 -6.62 17.62
CA ILE A 151 29.85 -5.49 18.02
C ILE A 151 28.74 -6.06 18.93
N GLN A 152 28.60 -5.49 20.12
CA GLN A 152 27.43 -5.79 20.95
C GLN A 152 26.22 -5.06 20.38
N ALA A 153 25.19 -5.81 20.05
CA ALA A 153 23.95 -5.30 19.49
C ALA A 153 22.77 -6.09 20.02
N GLU A 154 21.69 -5.43 20.25
CA GLU A 154 20.41 -6.06 20.47
C GLU A 154 19.88 -6.55 19.12
N ILE A 155 19.50 -7.84 19.07
CA ILE A 155 18.96 -8.47 17.88
C ILE A 155 17.56 -8.94 18.22
N LEU A 156 16.57 -8.17 17.76
CA LEU A 156 15.18 -8.55 17.94
C LEU A 156 14.85 -9.71 17.01
N ARG A 157 14.31 -10.79 17.57
CA ARG A 157 13.87 -11.98 16.82
C ARG A 157 12.34 -11.99 16.78
N THR A 158 11.78 -12.19 15.59
CA THR A 158 10.33 -12.20 15.36
C THR A 158 9.90 -13.48 14.66
N GLU A 159 8.70 -13.92 14.94
CA GLU A 159 8.04 -14.97 14.16
C GLU A 159 7.69 -14.47 12.77
N ARG A 160 7.79 -15.33 11.76
CA ARG A 160 7.50 -15.02 10.36
C ARG A 160 6.73 -16.17 9.75
N VAL A 161 5.42 -16.12 9.90
CA VAL A 161 4.49 -17.13 9.36
C VAL A 161 4.64 -17.28 7.84
N ASP A 162 4.91 -16.20 7.13
CA ASP A 162 5.16 -16.18 5.69
C ASP A 162 6.45 -16.93 5.30
N VAL A 163 7.48 -16.86 6.14
CA VAL A 163 8.73 -17.62 5.95
C VAL A 163 8.52 -19.07 6.34
N GLU A 164 7.77 -19.32 7.41
CA GLU A 164 7.43 -20.66 7.89
C GLU A 164 6.62 -21.42 6.84
N GLN A 165 5.65 -20.79 6.21
CA GLN A 165 4.88 -21.37 5.10
C GLN A 165 5.72 -21.70 3.86
N LEU A 166 6.82 -20.98 3.60
CA LEU A 166 7.76 -21.33 2.53
C LEU A 166 8.54 -22.62 2.81
N TYR A 167 8.49 -23.11 4.04
CA TYR A 167 9.21 -24.27 4.55
C TYR A 167 8.27 -25.22 5.30
N GLU A 168 7.02 -25.37 4.81
CA GLU A 168 5.89 -26.09 5.45
C GLU A 168 6.19 -27.50 5.96
N GLU A 169 7.23 -28.16 5.48
CA GLU A 169 7.66 -29.48 5.91
C GLU A 169 8.70 -29.42 7.05
N THR A 170 9.00 -28.21 7.60
CA THR A 170 10.09 -28.02 8.55
C THR A 170 9.54 -27.57 9.90
N GLU A 171 9.74 -28.34 10.97
CA GLU A 171 9.66 -27.78 12.33
C GLU A 171 10.74 -26.71 12.48
N ILE A 172 10.35 -25.46 12.28
CA ILE A 172 11.25 -24.32 12.52
C ILE A 172 11.24 -24.07 14.02
N HIS A 173 12.32 -24.42 14.67
CA HIS A 173 12.42 -24.38 16.12
C HIS A 173 12.67 -23.00 16.73
N ASP A 174 12.69 -21.92 15.92
CA ASP A 174 13.07 -20.59 16.42
C ASP A 174 12.41 -19.46 15.59
N LYS A 175 12.29 -18.28 16.18
CA LYS A 175 11.83 -17.07 15.50
C LYS A 175 12.71 -16.78 14.29
N THR A 176 12.16 -16.85 13.09
CA THR A 176 12.92 -16.77 11.83
C THR A 176 13.27 -15.35 11.42
N GLY A 177 12.44 -14.37 11.75
CA GLY A 177 12.70 -12.98 11.49
C GLY A 177 13.78 -12.38 12.39
N PHE A 178 14.46 -11.34 11.90
CA PHE A 178 15.40 -10.56 12.72
C PHE A 178 15.38 -9.09 12.33
N PHE A 179 15.65 -8.27 13.32
CA PHE A 179 15.84 -6.83 13.18
C PHE A 179 17.07 -6.41 13.98
N VAL A 180 17.92 -5.59 13.38
CA VAL A 180 19.15 -5.08 13.97
C VAL A 180 19.28 -3.61 13.67
N GLU A 181 19.53 -2.82 14.71
CA GLU A 181 19.86 -1.41 14.58
C GLU A 181 21.17 -1.11 15.29
N LEU A 182 22.10 -0.46 14.60
CA LEU A 182 23.43 -0.11 15.10
C LEU A 182 23.67 1.37 14.93
N THR A 183 24.14 2.01 15.97
CA THR A 183 24.49 3.42 16.01
C THR A 183 25.98 3.61 16.31
N ASN A 184 26.49 4.80 16.07
CA ASN A 184 27.88 5.19 16.34
C ASN A 184 28.93 4.29 15.65
N LEU A 185 28.58 3.74 14.48
CA LEU A 185 29.49 2.94 13.70
C LEU A 185 30.61 3.77 13.08
N THR A 186 31.84 3.35 13.31
CA THR A 186 33.06 3.89 12.69
C THR A 186 33.67 2.79 11.83
N GLY A 187 33.81 2.98 10.54
CA GLY A 187 34.38 1.95 9.67
C GLY A 187 33.74 1.94 8.29
N LYS A 188 34.09 0.94 7.47
CA LYS A 188 33.64 0.84 6.08
C LYS A 188 32.62 -0.26 5.87
N VAL A 189 32.69 -1.32 6.69
CA VAL A 189 31.83 -2.49 6.56
C VAL A 189 31.45 -3.05 7.93
N VAL A 190 30.26 -3.67 7.97
CA VAL A 190 29.78 -4.47 9.09
C VAL A 190 29.46 -5.86 8.57
N TYR A 191 29.89 -6.90 9.27
CA TYR A 191 29.58 -8.28 8.95
C TYR A 191 28.46 -8.77 9.85
N ILE A 192 27.34 -9.19 9.29
CA ILE A 192 26.27 -9.88 10.01
C ILE A 192 26.43 -11.37 9.71
N VAL A 193 26.75 -12.15 10.73
CA VAL A 193 27.08 -13.55 10.58
C VAL A 193 25.98 -14.41 11.20
N PHE A 194 25.40 -15.25 10.40
CA PHE A 194 24.38 -16.22 10.77
C PHE A 194 25.07 -17.57 11.00
N TYR A 195 24.99 -18.11 12.19
CA TYR A 195 25.57 -19.41 12.56
C TYR A 195 24.46 -20.45 12.76
N ALA A 196 24.62 -21.65 12.21
CA ALA A 196 23.84 -22.83 12.53
C ALA A 196 24.82 -24.01 12.71
N GLY A 197 24.87 -24.58 13.88
CA GLY A 197 25.88 -25.57 14.22
C GLY A 197 27.29 -25.10 13.91
N ASN A 198 27.99 -25.88 13.09
CA ASN A 198 29.37 -25.61 12.63
C ASN A 198 29.43 -24.80 11.31
N THR A 199 28.30 -24.43 10.75
CA THR A 199 28.21 -23.69 9.48
C THR A 199 27.88 -22.23 9.72
N LYS A 200 28.20 -21.39 8.73
CA LYS A 200 27.85 -19.96 8.78
C LYS A 200 27.57 -19.38 7.42
N ALA A 201 26.68 -18.38 7.40
CA ALA A 201 26.46 -17.48 6.28
C ALA A 201 26.81 -16.05 6.72
N VAL A 202 27.19 -15.19 5.79
CA VAL A 202 27.64 -13.83 6.08
C VAL A 202 26.97 -12.83 5.14
N HIS A 203 26.34 -11.82 5.72
CA HIS A 203 25.94 -10.62 5.02
C HIS A 203 26.95 -9.50 5.29
N ILE A 204 27.33 -8.73 4.28
CA ILE A 204 28.28 -7.61 4.38
C ILE A 204 27.54 -6.31 4.10
N ALA A 205 27.29 -5.55 5.13
CA ALA A 205 26.73 -4.20 5.01
C ALA A 205 27.84 -3.17 4.84
N HIS A 206 27.77 -2.37 3.78
CA HIS A 206 28.78 -1.34 3.46
C HIS A 206 28.35 0.03 3.99
N LEU A 207 29.09 0.59 4.94
CA LEU A 207 28.78 1.85 5.62
C LEU A 207 29.13 3.12 4.83
N GLN A 208 29.91 3.00 3.75
CA GLN A 208 30.32 4.15 2.94
C GLN A 208 29.40 4.31 1.71
N PRO A 209 28.74 5.48 1.52
CA PRO A 209 27.85 5.71 0.39
C PRO A 209 28.51 5.56 -0.99
N ALA A 210 29.81 5.88 -1.10
CA ALA A 210 30.56 5.77 -2.35
C ALA A 210 30.75 4.32 -2.82
N VAL A 211 30.93 3.36 -1.91
CA VAL A 211 31.11 1.94 -2.25
C VAL A 211 29.78 1.30 -2.66
N VAL A 212 28.69 1.71 -1.99
CA VAL A 212 27.32 1.29 -2.38
C VAL A 212 26.98 1.83 -3.77
N LEU A 213 27.38 3.07 -4.05
CA LEU A 213 27.16 3.70 -5.35
C LEU A 213 27.97 3.03 -6.47
N SER A 214 29.26 2.67 -6.22
CA SER A 214 30.10 2.00 -7.22
C SER A 214 29.60 0.61 -7.60
N LYS A 215 29.13 -0.19 -6.62
CA LYS A 215 28.52 -1.51 -6.87
C LYS A 215 27.17 -1.39 -7.60
N LYS A 216 26.37 -0.37 -7.29
CA LYS A 216 25.16 -0.06 -8.05
C LYS A 216 25.48 0.36 -9.48
N ILE A 217 26.50 1.20 -9.69
CA ILE A 217 26.96 1.62 -11.02
C ILE A 217 27.45 0.42 -11.82
N GLU A 218 28.23 -0.48 -11.25
CA GLU A 218 28.71 -1.69 -11.93
C GLU A 218 27.55 -2.62 -12.33
N LYS A 219 26.56 -2.83 -11.45
CA LYS A 219 25.34 -3.59 -11.73
C LYS A 219 24.53 -2.94 -12.86
N TYR A 220 24.40 -1.60 -12.84
CA TYR A 220 23.70 -0.86 -13.88
C TYR A 220 24.48 -0.78 -15.19
N ALA A 221 25.80 -0.70 -15.15
CA ALA A 221 26.63 -0.75 -16.35
C ALA A 221 26.53 -2.09 -17.08
N LYS A 222 26.57 -3.21 -16.34
CA LYS A 222 26.33 -4.56 -16.89
C LYS A 222 24.92 -4.70 -17.49
N LYS A 223 23.90 -4.13 -16.81
CA LYS A 223 22.51 -4.11 -17.31
C LYS A 223 22.33 -3.16 -18.50
N GLY A 224 23.03 -2.03 -18.51
CA GLY A 224 23.07 -1.07 -19.63
C GLY A 224 23.75 -1.63 -20.86
N LEU A 225 24.87 -2.38 -20.69
CA LEU A 225 25.58 -3.02 -21.79
C LEU A 225 24.76 -4.14 -22.45
N ARG A 226 24.00 -4.92 -21.64
CA ARG A 226 23.01 -5.89 -22.14
C ARG A 226 21.91 -5.21 -22.94
N TYR A 227 21.37 -4.12 -22.41
CA TYR A 227 20.29 -3.36 -23.05
C TYR A 227 20.75 -2.67 -24.33
N TRP A 228 21.97 -2.11 -24.35
CA TRP A 228 22.58 -1.55 -25.55
C TRP A 228 22.76 -2.59 -26.66
N ARG A 229 23.22 -3.78 -26.30
CA ARG A 229 23.38 -4.89 -27.26
C ARG A 229 22.06 -5.41 -27.83
N SER A 230 20.93 -5.24 -27.08
CA SER A 230 19.62 -5.75 -27.50
C SER A 230 18.71 -4.71 -28.16
N GLN A 231 18.87 -3.44 -27.88
CA GLN A 231 17.91 -2.37 -28.26
C GLN A 231 18.58 -1.16 -28.96
N GLY A 232 19.91 -1.13 -29.05
CA GLY A 232 20.65 -0.05 -29.70
C GLY A 232 20.89 1.21 -28.86
N SER A 233 21.72 2.12 -29.40
CA SER A 233 22.23 3.30 -28.66
C SER A 233 21.18 4.37 -28.36
N ALA A 234 20.19 4.56 -29.24
CA ALA A 234 19.15 5.56 -29.05
C ALA A 234 18.18 5.20 -27.92
N ALA A 235 17.80 3.91 -27.82
CA ALA A 235 16.95 3.40 -26.76
C ALA A 235 17.65 3.43 -25.38
N LEU A 236 18.97 3.15 -25.35
CA LEU A 236 19.80 3.28 -24.16
C LEU A 236 19.90 4.75 -23.73
N ALA A 237 20.12 5.67 -24.66
CA ALA A 237 20.19 7.12 -24.37
C ALA A 237 18.84 7.64 -23.80
N GLY A 238 17.70 7.25 -24.39
CA GLY A 238 16.37 7.58 -23.88
C GLY A 238 16.14 7.05 -22.47
N LYS A 239 16.53 5.82 -22.19
CA LYS A 239 16.42 5.22 -20.86
C LYS A 239 17.39 5.79 -19.83
N ILE A 240 18.59 6.22 -20.25
CA ILE A 240 19.55 6.92 -19.39
C ILE A 240 19.01 8.32 -19.08
N VAL A 241 18.49 9.06 -20.06
CA VAL A 241 17.89 10.39 -19.85
C VAL A 241 16.67 10.29 -18.94
N ALA A 242 15.80 9.30 -19.13
CA ALA A 242 14.66 9.05 -18.24
C ALA A 242 15.13 8.69 -16.82
N LYS A 243 16.18 7.87 -16.70
CA LYS A 243 16.76 7.46 -15.40
C LYS A 243 17.60 8.56 -14.74
N VAL A 244 18.27 9.42 -15.49
CA VAL A 244 18.94 10.62 -14.96
C VAL A 244 17.90 11.64 -14.50
N LYS A 245 16.78 11.80 -15.22
CA LYS A 245 15.63 12.57 -14.75
C LYS A 245 15.02 12.01 -13.46
N THR A 246 14.92 10.69 -13.31
CA THR A 246 14.48 10.05 -12.07
C THR A 246 15.55 10.00 -10.98
N ALA A 247 16.82 9.88 -11.30
CA ALA A 247 17.92 9.93 -10.30
C ALA A 247 18.20 11.34 -9.77
N SER A 248 17.80 12.40 -10.48
CA SER A 248 17.76 13.76 -9.91
C SER A 248 16.65 13.91 -8.85
N THR A 249 15.82 12.90 -8.63
CA THR A 249 14.79 12.82 -7.59
C THR A 249 15.34 12.19 -6.30
N ARG A 250 16.39 12.75 -5.68
CA ARG A 250 16.74 12.40 -4.30
C ARG A 250 15.59 12.84 -3.40
N GLU A 251 14.98 11.91 -2.66
CA GLU A 251 14.04 12.23 -1.58
C GLU A 251 14.67 13.29 -0.67
N ILE A 252 13.93 14.36 -0.42
CA ILE A 252 14.35 15.33 0.59
C ILE A 252 14.07 14.66 1.93
N PRO A 253 15.06 14.54 2.86
CA PRO A 253 14.78 14.05 4.20
C PRO A 253 13.66 14.88 4.82
N TYR A 254 12.65 14.22 5.38
CA TYR A 254 11.47 14.89 5.93
C TYR A 254 11.82 16.01 6.91
N GLN A 255 12.79 15.80 7.79
CA GLN A 255 13.30 16.83 8.70
C GLN A 255 13.68 18.15 8.00
N LYS A 256 14.26 18.09 6.79
CA LYS A 256 14.58 19.28 6.00
C LYS A 256 13.35 19.86 5.32
N TRP A 257 12.40 19.00 4.97
CA TRP A 257 11.16 19.40 4.34
C TRP A 257 10.29 20.19 5.32
N ILE A 258 10.04 19.64 6.53
CA ILE A 258 9.20 20.28 7.54
C ILE A 258 9.74 21.64 7.97
N LEU A 259 11.05 21.75 8.23
CA LEU A 259 11.68 23.01 8.61
C LEU A 259 11.56 24.13 7.55
N ARG A 260 11.31 23.77 6.29
CA ARG A 260 11.08 24.74 5.20
C ARG A 260 9.60 25.09 5.04
N HIS A 261 8.69 24.26 5.55
CA HIS A 261 7.24 24.46 5.42
C HIS A 261 6.61 25.06 6.67
N LEU A 262 7.30 24.99 7.80
CA LEU A 262 6.89 25.76 8.97
C LEU A 262 7.05 27.28 8.69
N PRO A 263 6.08 28.09 9.16
CA PRO A 263 6.15 29.53 8.95
C PRO A 263 7.38 30.14 9.62
N SER A 264 8.02 31.05 8.90
CA SER A 264 9.13 31.84 9.45
C SER A 264 8.65 32.76 10.59
N GLN A 265 9.57 33.21 11.45
CA GLN A 265 9.24 34.13 12.52
C GLN A 265 8.53 35.42 12.01
N LYS A 266 8.93 35.91 10.83
CA LYS A 266 8.27 37.05 10.17
C LYS A 266 6.82 36.76 9.81
N GLU A 267 6.53 35.56 9.32
CA GLU A 267 5.17 35.11 8.98
C GLU A 267 4.34 34.92 10.25
N LEU A 268 4.90 34.34 11.32
CA LEU A 268 4.23 34.22 12.61
C LEU A 268 3.86 35.59 13.17
N GLU A 269 4.77 36.58 13.12
CA GLU A 269 4.48 37.95 13.54
C GLU A 269 3.43 38.65 12.68
N LYS A 270 3.36 38.33 11.38
CA LYS A 270 2.30 38.80 10.48
C LYS A 270 0.96 38.18 10.89
N GLN A 271 0.91 36.88 11.15
CA GLN A 271 -0.30 36.16 11.59
C GLN A 271 -0.88 36.73 12.88
N LYS A 272 -0.05 37.05 13.86
CA LYS A 272 -0.49 37.70 15.12
C LYS A 272 -1.19 39.05 14.90
N ARG A 273 -0.90 39.74 13.82
CA ARG A 273 -1.50 41.04 13.47
C ARG A 273 -2.68 40.94 12.54
N GLU A 274 -2.91 39.77 11.94
CA GLU A 274 -3.99 39.54 11.01
C GLU A 274 -5.35 39.57 11.75
N LYS A 275 -6.30 40.35 11.22
CA LYS A 275 -7.64 40.44 11.77
C LYS A 275 -8.61 39.68 10.88
N PHE A 276 -9.18 38.65 11.43
CA PHE A 276 -10.25 37.92 10.79
C PHE A 276 -11.61 38.62 11.01
N GLU A 277 -12.51 38.50 10.06
CA GLU A 277 -13.89 38.96 10.22
C GLU A 277 -14.62 38.11 11.25
N PHE A 278 -14.44 36.80 11.18
CA PHE A 278 -14.91 35.84 12.16
C PHE A 278 -13.78 35.42 13.08
N GLN A 279 -13.99 35.65 14.35
CA GLN A 279 -13.00 35.38 15.36
C GLN A 279 -13.59 34.44 16.42
N PRO A 280 -13.86 33.16 16.06
CA PRO A 280 -14.42 32.21 17.00
C PRO A 280 -13.44 31.95 18.14
N LYS A 281 -13.95 31.74 19.32
CA LYS A 281 -13.16 31.26 20.45
C LYS A 281 -12.91 29.74 20.25
N ILE A 282 -11.69 29.31 20.37
CA ILE A 282 -11.29 27.89 20.29
C ILE A 282 -10.90 27.42 21.70
N SER A 283 -11.61 26.43 22.21
CA SER A 283 -11.25 25.73 23.44
C SER A 283 -10.35 24.53 23.08
N ILE A 284 -9.14 24.50 23.65
CA ILE A 284 -8.24 23.36 23.54
C ILE A 284 -8.49 22.48 24.76
N VAL A 285 -9.00 21.28 24.57
CA VAL A 285 -9.31 20.32 25.64
C VAL A 285 -8.21 19.27 25.72
N ILE A 286 -7.63 19.11 26.90
CA ILE A 286 -6.51 18.20 27.17
C ILE A 286 -6.78 17.39 28.43
N PRO A 287 -7.00 16.08 28.33
CA PRO A 287 -7.06 15.19 29.47
C PRO A 287 -5.65 14.90 29.98
N LEU A 288 -5.45 15.07 31.29
CA LEU A 288 -4.18 14.78 31.96
C LEU A 288 -4.34 13.53 32.81
N TYR A 289 -3.35 12.64 32.76
CA TYR A 289 -3.31 11.48 33.64
C TYR A 289 -1.86 11.10 33.97
N LYS A 290 -1.45 11.32 35.22
CA LYS A 290 -0.08 11.11 35.69
C LYS A 290 0.95 11.73 34.76
N THR A 291 0.59 12.86 34.19
CA THR A 291 1.35 13.57 33.16
C THR A 291 2.73 13.98 33.69
N PRO A 292 3.82 13.67 33.03
CA PRO A 292 5.14 14.19 33.38
C PRO A 292 5.17 15.73 33.22
N GLU A 293 5.57 16.44 34.27
CA GLU A 293 5.62 17.91 34.30
C GLU A 293 6.35 18.48 33.08
N LYS A 294 7.45 17.86 32.67
CA LYS A 294 8.23 18.27 31.51
C LYS A 294 7.36 18.40 30.23
N TYR A 295 6.53 17.43 29.93
CA TYR A 295 5.70 17.44 28.70
C TYR A 295 4.59 18.46 28.80
N LEU A 296 3.94 18.56 29.96
CA LEU A 296 2.93 19.60 30.17
C LEU A 296 3.52 21.01 29.99
N ARG A 297 4.72 21.29 30.50
CA ARG A 297 5.39 22.57 30.27
C ARG A 297 5.68 22.82 28.79
N GLN A 298 6.18 21.82 28.05
CA GLN A 298 6.42 21.94 26.61
C GLN A 298 5.13 22.20 25.83
N LEU A 299 4.08 21.47 26.13
CA LEU A 299 2.76 21.69 25.53
C LEU A 299 2.26 23.12 25.82
N MET A 300 2.38 23.59 27.05
CA MET A 300 2.00 24.95 27.45
C MET A 300 2.74 26.03 26.66
N GLU A 301 4.03 25.80 26.36
CA GLU A 301 4.81 26.72 25.53
C GLU A 301 4.23 26.79 24.12
N THR A 302 3.85 25.66 23.52
CA THR A 302 3.27 25.62 22.17
C THR A 302 1.88 26.23 22.09
N VAL A 303 1.05 26.08 23.13
CA VAL A 303 -0.28 26.72 23.23
C VAL A 303 -0.12 28.24 23.39
N LYS A 304 0.76 28.72 24.29
CA LYS A 304 1.04 30.15 24.46
C LYS A 304 1.66 30.80 23.22
N ALA A 305 2.36 30.01 22.41
CA ALA A 305 2.97 30.47 21.14
C ALA A 305 1.97 30.60 19.99
N GLN A 306 0.71 30.20 20.15
CA GLN A 306 -0.30 30.27 19.09
C GLN A 306 -0.44 31.71 18.56
N THR A 307 -0.39 31.86 17.24
CA THR A 307 -0.51 33.18 16.59
C THR A 307 -1.94 33.72 16.56
N TYR A 308 -2.95 32.86 16.73
CA TYR A 308 -4.35 33.27 16.94
C TYR A 308 -4.60 33.43 18.44
N PRO A 309 -5.06 34.62 18.92
CA PRO A 309 -5.09 34.92 20.33
C PRO A 309 -6.38 34.49 21.06
N ASN A 310 -7.51 34.27 20.32
CA ASN A 310 -8.81 34.01 20.96
C ASN A 310 -8.98 32.51 21.21
N TRP A 311 -8.22 32.01 22.17
CA TRP A 311 -8.29 30.61 22.61
C TRP A 311 -8.46 30.53 24.13
N GLU A 312 -8.91 29.43 24.63
CA GLU A 312 -8.80 29.02 26.03
C GLU A 312 -8.27 27.57 26.09
N LEU A 313 -7.68 27.22 27.21
CA LEU A 313 -7.14 25.91 27.49
C LEU A 313 -7.88 25.27 28.64
N CYS A 314 -8.50 24.11 28.39
CA CYS A 314 -9.25 23.36 29.39
C CYS A 314 -8.47 22.09 29.75
N LEU A 315 -7.81 22.12 30.89
CA LEU A 315 -7.03 21.01 31.44
C LEU A 315 -7.91 20.22 32.43
N SER A 316 -8.13 18.94 32.17
CA SER A 316 -8.82 18.05 33.09
C SER A 316 -7.85 17.03 33.67
N ASP A 317 -7.58 17.08 34.95
CA ASP A 317 -6.65 16.19 35.63
C ASP A 317 -7.35 15.00 36.27
N GLY A 318 -7.39 13.89 35.51
CA GLY A 318 -7.94 12.62 35.96
C GLY A 318 -6.99 11.76 36.80
N SER A 319 -5.89 12.32 37.30
CA SER A 319 -4.92 11.55 38.12
C SER A 319 -5.47 11.22 39.53
N GLY A 320 -6.54 11.90 39.98
CA GLY A 320 -7.09 11.79 41.33
C GLY A 320 -6.35 12.62 42.35
N ALA A 321 -6.68 12.43 43.64
CA ALA A 321 -6.20 13.25 44.75
C ALA A 321 -4.67 13.39 44.86
N ASN A 322 -3.90 12.44 44.35
CA ASN A 322 -2.44 12.45 44.41
C ASN A 322 -1.81 12.83 43.08
N SER A 323 -2.36 13.77 42.35
CA SER A 323 -1.77 14.24 41.09
C SER A 323 -0.34 14.75 41.25
N PRO A 324 0.64 14.25 40.46
CA PRO A 324 2.02 14.68 40.55
C PRO A 324 2.22 16.13 40.09
N ILE A 325 1.24 16.68 39.35
CA ILE A 325 1.29 18.03 38.76
C ILE A 325 0.32 19.01 39.37
N ALA A 326 -0.36 18.68 40.49
CA ALA A 326 -1.35 19.55 41.13
C ALA A 326 -0.82 20.94 41.46
N GLY A 327 0.45 21.06 41.88
CA GLY A 327 1.11 22.35 42.14
C GLY A 327 1.28 23.18 40.87
N LEU A 328 1.74 22.55 39.79
CA LEU A 328 1.89 23.19 38.50
C LEU A 328 0.55 23.65 37.92
N LEU A 329 -0.50 22.87 38.05
CA LEU A 329 -1.83 23.23 37.55
C LEU A 329 -2.36 24.51 38.21
N LYS A 330 -2.20 24.65 39.55
CA LYS A 330 -2.53 25.89 40.24
C LYS A 330 -1.72 27.08 39.78
N GLU A 331 -0.43 26.89 39.54
CA GLU A 331 0.45 27.92 38.97
C GLU A 331 -0.05 28.38 37.60
N LEU A 332 -0.38 27.44 36.73
CA LEU A 332 -0.85 27.71 35.37
C LEU A 332 -2.17 28.48 35.37
N GLU A 333 -3.15 28.05 36.14
CA GLU A 333 -4.46 28.69 36.23
C GLU A 333 -4.34 30.16 36.71
N VAL A 334 -3.45 30.43 37.67
CA VAL A 334 -3.21 31.81 38.17
C VAL A 334 -2.43 32.63 37.14
N SER A 335 -1.58 32.03 36.34
CA SER A 335 -0.70 32.73 35.41
C SER A 335 -1.38 33.29 34.14
N ASP A 336 -2.50 32.70 33.73
CA ASP A 336 -3.24 33.09 32.50
C ASP A 336 -4.73 32.77 32.65
N GLU A 337 -5.58 33.79 32.61
CA GLU A 337 -7.05 33.66 32.73
C GLU A 337 -7.71 32.80 31.66
N ARG A 338 -7.02 32.52 30.56
CA ARG A 338 -7.49 31.62 29.50
C ARG A 338 -7.31 30.15 29.86
N ILE A 339 -6.59 29.82 30.93
CA ILE A 339 -6.35 28.46 31.38
C ILE A 339 -7.38 28.12 32.45
N LYS A 340 -8.11 27.05 32.20
CA LYS A 340 -9.08 26.48 33.13
C LYS A 340 -8.61 25.09 33.54
N VAL A 341 -8.66 24.82 34.83
CA VAL A 341 -8.24 23.53 35.40
C VAL A 341 -9.39 22.88 36.13
N VAL A 342 -9.63 21.58 35.80
CA VAL A 342 -10.56 20.74 36.57
C VAL A 342 -9.76 19.58 37.16
N SER A 343 -9.79 19.46 38.47
CA SER A 343 -9.11 18.39 39.21
C SER A 343 -10.15 17.49 39.88
N HIS A 344 -9.86 16.21 39.95
CA HIS A 344 -10.76 15.18 40.44
C HIS A 344 -10.20 14.48 41.68
N GLU A 345 -11.05 14.10 42.60
CA GLU A 345 -10.65 13.33 43.78
C GLU A 345 -10.34 11.87 43.47
N ARG A 346 -11.04 11.28 42.49
CA ARG A 346 -10.77 9.93 41.97
C ARG A 346 -10.06 9.96 40.63
N ALA A 347 -9.35 8.88 40.33
CA ALA A 347 -8.84 8.68 38.99
C ALA A 347 -9.98 8.50 37.97
N LEU A 348 -9.86 9.17 36.81
CA LEU A 348 -10.81 9.10 35.72
C LEU A 348 -10.25 8.30 34.57
N GLN A 349 -11.13 7.64 33.81
CA GLN A 349 -10.79 7.07 32.51
C GLN A 349 -10.78 8.19 31.45
N ILE A 350 -10.23 7.87 30.29
CA ILE A 350 -9.94 8.87 29.26
C ILE A 350 -11.19 9.63 28.79
N SER A 351 -12.31 8.95 28.53
CA SER A 351 -13.56 9.61 28.11
C SER A 351 -14.12 10.52 29.19
N GLU A 352 -14.23 10.07 30.44
CA GLU A 352 -14.71 10.88 31.54
C GLU A 352 -13.82 12.12 31.75
N ASN A 353 -12.51 11.94 31.67
CA ASN A 353 -11.52 12.98 31.83
C ASN A 353 -11.61 14.04 30.71
N THR A 354 -11.72 13.61 29.46
CA THR A 354 -11.90 14.51 28.31
C THR A 354 -13.24 15.27 28.43
N ASN A 355 -14.32 14.57 28.79
CA ASN A 355 -15.65 15.17 28.96
C ASN A 355 -15.66 16.27 30.02
N ALA A 356 -14.99 16.09 31.17
CA ALA A 356 -14.86 17.12 32.18
C ALA A 356 -14.15 18.38 31.63
N GLY A 357 -13.19 18.23 30.74
CA GLY A 357 -12.57 19.34 30.02
C GLY A 357 -13.54 20.03 29.04
N ILE A 358 -14.38 19.26 28.33
CA ILE A 358 -15.42 19.80 27.43
C ILE A 358 -16.48 20.58 28.20
N GLU A 359 -16.87 20.13 29.40
CA GLU A 359 -17.91 20.79 30.22
C GLU A 359 -17.51 22.20 30.63
N VAL A 360 -16.23 22.47 30.88
CA VAL A 360 -15.76 23.82 31.25
C VAL A 360 -15.36 24.68 30.04
N ALA A 361 -15.32 24.07 28.86
CA ALA A 361 -15.03 24.77 27.61
C ALA A 361 -16.19 25.70 27.23
N THR A 362 -15.85 26.93 26.79
CA THR A 362 -16.85 27.95 26.38
C THR A 362 -16.62 28.45 24.96
N GLY A 363 -15.70 27.83 24.21
CA GLY A 363 -15.41 28.22 22.86
C GLY A 363 -16.47 27.78 21.86
N ASP A 364 -16.49 28.46 20.72
CA ASP A 364 -17.36 28.15 19.59
C ASP A 364 -16.93 26.84 18.91
N TYR A 365 -15.63 26.54 18.96
CA TYR A 365 -15.03 25.32 18.47
C TYR A 365 -14.17 24.65 19.53
N ILE A 366 -14.13 23.34 19.54
CA ILE A 366 -13.33 22.52 20.45
C ILE A 366 -12.23 21.82 19.66
N ALA A 367 -11.00 22.00 20.08
CA ALA A 367 -9.81 21.30 19.59
C ALA A 367 -9.36 20.28 20.63
N PHE A 368 -8.98 19.08 20.19
CA PHE A 368 -8.52 18.00 21.05
C PHE A 368 -7.02 17.81 20.88
N ALA A 369 -6.31 17.67 22.00
CA ALA A 369 -4.87 17.38 22.00
C ALA A 369 -4.50 16.50 23.19
N ASP A 370 -3.44 15.71 23.03
CA ASP A 370 -2.88 14.89 24.10
C ASP A 370 -1.83 15.65 24.91
N HIS A 371 -1.66 15.23 26.16
CA HIS A 371 -0.87 15.97 27.15
C HIS A 371 0.64 15.93 26.96
N ASP A 372 1.14 15.06 26.09
CA ASP A 372 2.55 14.82 25.78
C ASP A 372 2.95 15.27 24.36
N ASP A 373 2.00 15.80 23.59
CA ASP A 373 2.16 16.23 22.22
C ASP A 373 2.43 17.74 22.08
N GLU A 374 2.61 18.19 20.84
CA GLU A 374 2.85 19.61 20.57
C GLU A 374 2.02 20.12 19.38
N LEU A 375 1.52 21.34 19.49
CA LEU A 375 0.87 22.07 18.41
C LEU A 375 1.87 22.98 17.69
N THR A 376 1.79 23.07 16.37
CA THR A 376 2.57 24.10 15.68
C THR A 376 2.07 25.50 16.03
N PRO A 377 2.92 26.55 16.05
CA PRO A 377 2.52 27.89 16.48
C PRO A 377 1.38 28.54 15.67
N HIS A 378 1.12 28.05 14.48
CA HIS A 378 0.11 28.55 13.55
C HIS A 378 -1.14 27.65 13.47
N ALA A 379 -1.25 26.65 14.33
CA ALA A 379 -2.33 25.65 14.23
C ALA A 379 -3.72 26.29 14.29
N LEU A 380 -4.00 27.05 15.34
CA LEU A 380 -5.30 27.72 15.49
C LEU A 380 -5.55 28.81 14.43
N PHE A 381 -4.49 29.48 13.98
CA PHE A 381 -4.57 30.46 12.90
C PHE A 381 -5.08 29.82 11.59
N GLU A 382 -4.54 28.68 11.22
CA GLU A 382 -4.97 27.98 10.02
C GLU A 382 -6.41 27.45 10.14
N CYS A 383 -6.83 26.98 11.31
CA CYS A 383 -8.22 26.62 11.57
C CYS A 383 -9.15 27.83 11.35
N VAL A 384 -8.85 28.97 11.98
CA VAL A 384 -9.69 30.19 11.84
C VAL A 384 -9.67 30.73 10.43
N LYS A 385 -8.55 30.64 9.74
CA LYS A 385 -8.42 31.02 8.34
C LYS A 385 -9.32 30.15 7.44
N ALA A 386 -9.40 28.84 7.68
CA ALA A 386 -10.32 27.94 6.98
C ALA A 386 -11.78 28.34 7.24
N LEU A 387 -12.14 28.60 8.51
CA LEU A 387 -13.48 29.06 8.91
C LEU A 387 -13.86 30.43 8.32
N ASN A 388 -12.89 31.29 8.03
CA ASN A 388 -13.14 32.56 7.34
C ASN A 388 -13.26 32.40 5.82
N LYS A 389 -12.71 31.32 5.25
CA LYS A 389 -12.89 30.97 3.84
C LYS A 389 -14.28 30.39 3.57
N ASP A 390 -14.75 29.54 4.48
CA ASP A 390 -16.10 28.98 4.41
C ASP A 390 -16.71 28.85 5.82
N ARG A 391 -17.80 29.60 6.05
CA ARG A 391 -18.54 29.64 7.34
C ARG A 391 -19.39 28.40 7.60
N LYS A 392 -19.55 27.52 6.59
CA LYS A 392 -20.30 26.28 6.73
C LYS A 392 -19.50 25.19 7.44
N ILE A 393 -18.17 25.30 7.46
CA ILE A 393 -17.29 24.31 8.06
C ILE A 393 -17.66 24.09 9.53
N ARG A 394 -17.88 22.83 9.90
CA ARG A 394 -18.21 22.38 11.25
C ARG A 394 -17.15 21.46 11.85
N VAL A 395 -16.47 20.73 10.99
CA VAL A 395 -15.43 19.78 11.38
C VAL A 395 -14.16 20.11 10.59
N LEU A 396 -13.03 20.23 11.29
CA LEU A 396 -11.71 20.41 10.68
C LEU A 396 -10.75 19.34 11.20
N TYR A 397 -9.85 18.90 10.34
CA TYR A 397 -8.70 18.10 10.73
C TYR A 397 -7.47 18.50 9.92
N SER A 398 -6.30 18.19 10.43
CA SER A 398 -5.04 18.54 9.79
C SER A 398 -4.15 17.34 9.54
N ASP A 399 -3.10 17.55 8.73
CA ASP A 399 -1.96 16.63 8.68
C ASP A 399 -1.22 16.63 10.02
N GLU A 400 -0.50 15.54 10.29
CA GLU A 400 0.32 15.34 11.49
C GLU A 400 1.65 14.68 11.12
N ASP A 401 2.59 14.73 12.05
CA ASP A 401 3.81 13.94 11.99
C ASP A 401 4.16 13.37 13.37
N LYS A 402 5.20 12.57 13.42
CA LYS A 402 5.74 12.05 14.66
C LYS A 402 6.97 12.85 15.08
N MET A 403 7.11 12.98 16.39
CA MET A 403 8.20 13.71 17.04
C MET A 403 8.94 12.80 18.02
N SER A 404 10.27 12.94 18.08
CA SER A 404 11.08 12.22 19.09
C SER A 404 10.81 12.70 20.51
N MET A 405 11.15 11.87 21.50
CA MET A 405 10.99 12.16 22.95
C MET A 405 11.55 13.54 23.37
N ASP A 406 12.67 13.95 22.76
CA ASP A 406 13.33 15.21 23.05
C ASP A 406 12.75 16.43 22.31
N GLY A 407 11.77 16.20 21.40
CA GLY A 407 11.13 17.27 20.64
C GLY A 407 11.96 17.80 19.45
N HIS A 408 13.10 17.20 19.13
CA HIS A 408 14.04 17.78 18.14
C HIS A 408 13.98 17.15 16.76
N LYS A 409 13.44 15.92 16.62
CA LYS A 409 13.36 15.21 15.35
C LYS A 409 11.92 14.97 14.97
N PHE A 410 11.55 15.33 13.73
CA PHE A 410 10.27 15.05 13.12
C PHE A 410 10.42 13.95 12.06
N PHE A 411 9.50 13.00 12.02
CA PHE A 411 9.55 11.84 11.12
C PHE A 411 8.16 11.27 10.85
N GLN A 412 8.05 10.37 9.91
CA GLN A 412 6.80 9.68 9.53
C GLN A 412 5.58 10.62 9.41
N PRO A 413 5.62 11.63 8.51
CA PRO A 413 4.48 12.49 8.29
C PRO A 413 3.29 11.70 7.77
N HIS A 414 2.10 12.06 8.25
CA HIS A 414 0.84 11.57 7.73
C HIS A 414 0.14 12.71 6.97
N PHE A 415 0.37 12.76 5.66
CA PHE A 415 -0.33 13.64 4.74
C PHE A 415 -1.65 12.99 4.34
N LYS A 416 -2.71 13.49 4.92
CA LYS A 416 -4.05 12.91 4.85
C LYS A 416 -4.75 13.31 3.55
N PRO A 417 -5.74 12.54 3.07
CA PRO A 417 -6.66 12.99 2.03
C PRO A 417 -7.68 13.97 2.62
N ASP A 418 -8.45 14.62 1.76
CA ASP A 418 -9.73 15.20 2.16
C ASP A 418 -10.67 14.09 2.64
N TYR A 419 -11.86 14.44 3.13
CA TYR A 419 -12.77 13.47 3.74
C TYR A 419 -12.99 12.24 2.85
N ASN A 420 -12.65 11.08 3.41
CA ASN A 420 -12.63 9.79 2.75
C ASN A 420 -13.33 8.76 3.67
N PRO A 421 -14.64 8.58 3.52
CA PRO A 421 -15.44 7.77 4.44
C PRO A 421 -14.99 6.30 4.49
N ASP A 422 -14.65 5.68 3.37
CA ASP A 422 -14.22 4.29 3.35
C ASP A 422 -12.83 4.09 3.97
N LEU A 423 -11.92 5.04 3.79
CA LEU A 423 -10.64 5.02 4.50
C LEU A 423 -10.85 5.20 6.00
N LEU A 424 -11.78 6.07 6.42
CA LEU A 424 -12.08 6.25 7.83
C LEU A 424 -12.63 4.98 8.47
N CYS A 425 -13.40 4.17 7.75
CA CYS A 425 -13.84 2.85 8.21
C CYS A 425 -12.73 1.78 8.20
N THR A 426 -11.58 2.07 7.61
CA THR A 426 -10.41 1.15 7.59
C THR A 426 -9.35 1.55 8.61
N VAL A 427 -9.17 2.84 8.86
CA VAL A 427 -8.19 3.39 9.81
C VAL A 427 -8.63 4.75 10.31
N ASN A 428 -8.42 5.03 11.60
CA ASN A 428 -8.63 6.38 12.15
C ASN A 428 -7.55 7.33 11.63
N TYR A 429 -7.69 7.80 10.39
CA TYR A 429 -6.71 8.70 9.78
C TYR A 429 -6.92 10.17 10.19
N ILE A 430 -8.11 10.56 10.66
CA ILE A 430 -8.43 11.93 11.07
C ILE A 430 -7.65 12.31 12.35
N CYS A 431 -7.73 11.51 13.37
CA CYS A 431 -7.04 11.55 14.68
C CYS A 431 -6.65 12.97 15.17
N HIS A 432 -5.48 13.47 14.83
CA HIS A 432 -4.97 14.78 15.23
C HIS A 432 -4.58 15.66 14.02
N LEU A 433 -4.69 16.98 14.06
CA LEU A 433 -5.47 17.78 14.99
C LEU A 433 -6.94 17.72 14.60
N PHE A 434 -7.84 17.39 15.51
CA PHE A 434 -9.28 17.37 15.28
C PHE A 434 -9.93 18.59 15.95
N VAL A 435 -10.75 19.34 15.20
CA VAL A 435 -11.44 20.54 15.69
C VAL A 435 -12.89 20.50 15.22
N VAL A 436 -13.84 20.71 16.13
CA VAL A 436 -15.27 20.58 15.86
C VAL A 436 -16.08 21.73 16.43
N ASP A 437 -17.12 22.17 15.72
CA ASP A 437 -18.09 23.18 16.16
C ASP A 437 -18.82 22.69 17.43
N ARG A 438 -18.91 23.51 18.43
CA ARG A 438 -19.60 23.21 19.70
C ARG A 438 -21.02 22.68 19.48
N LYS A 439 -21.74 23.25 18.51
CA LYS A 439 -23.12 22.82 18.18
C LYS A 439 -23.20 21.38 17.70
N VAL A 440 -22.13 20.86 17.06
CA VAL A 440 -22.06 19.46 16.68
C VAL A 440 -21.94 18.58 17.93
N ILE A 441 -21.08 18.97 18.88
CA ILE A 441 -20.97 18.27 20.18
C ILE A 441 -22.29 18.28 20.94
N ASP A 442 -22.97 19.43 21.01
CA ASP A 442 -24.27 19.55 21.67
C ASP A 442 -25.33 18.64 21.04
N LYS A 443 -25.21 18.34 19.72
CA LYS A 443 -26.10 17.44 18.98
C LYS A 443 -25.78 15.97 19.22
N VAL A 444 -24.50 15.59 19.16
CA VAL A 444 -24.07 14.18 19.19
C VAL A 444 -23.73 13.67 20.59
N GLY A 445 -23.57 14.56 21.55
CA GLY A 445 -23.09 14.26 22.90
C GLY A 445 -21.56 14.15 22.96
N MET A 446 -21.04 13.96 24.15
CA MET A 446 -19.63 13.88 24.48
C MET A 446 -19.05 12.47 24.22
N LEU A 447 -17.79 12.23 24.57
CA LEU A 447 -17.11 10.94 24.44
C LEU A 447 -17.77 9.86 25.30
N ARG A 448 -17.73 8.61 24.87
CA ARG A 448 -18.39 7.48 25.51
C ARG A 448 -17.39 6.48 26.05
N SER A 449 -17.47 6.17 27.36
CA SER A 449 -16.51 5.30 28.05
C SER A 449 -16.50 3.85 27.56
N GLU A 450 -17.58 3.38 26.93
CA GLU A 450 -17.59 2.05 26.31
C GLU A 450 -16.60 1.90 25.13
N PHE A 451 -16.08 3.03 24.64
CA PHE A 451 -15.08 3.06 23.57
C PHE A 451 -13.70 3.50 24.07
N ASP A 452 -13.45 3.51 25.37
CA ASP A 452 -12.14 3.88 25.91
C ASP A 452 -11.00 3.10 25.23
N GLY A 453 -9.99 3.84 24.75
CA GLY A 453 -8.92 3.35 23.88
C GLY A 453 -9.10 3.70 22.40
N ALA A 454 -10.34 3.95 21.95
CA ALA A 454 -10.70 4.48 20.63
C ALA A 454 -11.92 5.42 20.75
N GLN A 455 -12.03 6.12 21.86
CA GLN A 455 -13.12 7.05 22.18
C GLN A 455 -13.19 8.23 21.21
N ASP A 456 -12.04 8.67 20.73
CA ASP A 456 -11.88 9.68 19.69
C ASP A 456 -12.45 9.21 18.35
N TYR A 457 -12.22 7.96 18.00
CA TYR A 457 -12.70 7.36 16.76
C TYR A 457 -14.23 7.28 16.72
N ASP A 458 -14.87 6.78 17.80
CA ASP A 458 -16.31 6.81 17.94
C ASP A 458 -16.87 8.25 17.89
N PHE A 459 -16.19 9.18 18.56
CA PHE A 459 -16.60 10.57 18.59
C PHE A 459 -16.50 11.23 17.22
N ILE A 460 -15.40 10.97 16.47
CA ILE A 460 -15.23 11.44 15.10
C ILE A 460 -16.37 10.92 14.23
N PHE A 461 -16.70 9.62 14.28
CA PHE A 461 -17.82 9.06 13.51
C PHE A 461 -19.14 9.79 13.81
N ARG A 462 -19.47 9.99 15.08
CA ARG A 462 -20.70 10.69 15.44
C ARG A 462 -20.70 12.16 14.96
N CYS A 463 -19.57 12.82 15.00
CA CYS A 463 -19.46 14.19 14.50
C CYS A 463 -19.67 14.28 12.99
N ILE A 464 -19.05 13.39 12.20
CA ILE A 464 -19.21 13.39 10.73
C ILE A 464 -20.61 12.93 10.30
N GLU A 465 -21.26 12.04 11.04
CA GLU A 465 -22.65 11.62 10.81
C GLU A 465 -23.66 12.77 11.01
N ALA A 466 -23.29 13.77 11.78
CA ALA A 466 -24.17 14.89 12.16
C ALA A 466 -24.10 16.10 11.23
N VAL A 467 -23.16 16.09 10.27
CA VAL A 467 -22.87 17.20 9.34
C VAL A 467 -22.89 16.74 7.89
N ASP A 468 -23.01 17.69 6.96
CA ASP A 468 -22.86 17.39 5.53
C ASP A 468 -21.37 17.19 5.19
N PRO A 469 -20.98 16.28 4.28
CA PRO A 469 -19.59 16.10 3.87
C PRO A 469 -18.90 17.42 3.42
N SER A 470 -19.63 18.38 2.86
CA SER A 470 -19.11 19.70 2.50
C SER A 470 -18.80 20.61 3.71
N GLU A 471 -19.24 20.25 4.92
CA GLU A 471 -18.94 20.93 6.17
C GLU A 471 -17.70 20.37 6.90
N ILE A 472 -17.08 19.31 6.31
CA ILE A 472 -15.84 18.70 6.79
C ILE A 472 -14.69 19.26 5.97
N TYR A 473 -13.67 19.80 6.63
CA TYR A 473 -12.55 20.45 5.94
C TYR A 473 -11.22 19.93 6.43
N HIS A 474 -10.41 19.45 5.50
CA HIS A 474 -9.03 19.08 5.71
C HIS A 474 -8.10 20.28 5.54
N ILE A 475 -7.22 20.50 6.50
CA ILE A 475 -6.15 21.49 6.40
C ILE A 475 -4.86 20.75 6.02
N PRO A 476 -4.41 20.81 4.76
CA PRO A 476 -3.24 20.05 4.31
C PRO A 476 -1.92 20.66 4.78
N LYS A 477 -1.77 20.74 6.08
CA LYS A 477 -0.58 21.25 6.78
C LYS A 477 -0.33 20.42 8.02
N ILE A 478 0.94 20.19 8.34
CA ILE A 478 1.33 19.62 9.62
C ILE A 478 1.06 20.67 10.69
N LEU A 479 0.02 20.46 11.50
CA LEU A 479 -0.35 21.34 12.61
C LEU A 479 -0.17 20.68 13.98
N TYR A 480 0.10 19.39 14.00
CA TYR A 480 0.23 18.57 15.18
C TYR A 480 1.46 17.67 15.11
N HIS A 481 2.19 17.56 16.21
CA HIS A 481 3.36 16.72 16.38
C HIS A 481 3.09 15.66 17.45
N TRP A 482 2.96 14.42 17.04
CA TRP A 482 2.70 13.29 17.95
C TRP A 482 4.01 12.77 18.53
N ARG A 483 4.18 12.89 19.85
CA ARG A 483 5.40 12.45 20.54
C ARG A 483 5.42 10.93 20.69
N CYS A 484 6.49 10.31 20.18
CA CYS A 484 6.72 8.88 20.32
C CYS A 484 7.53 8.58 21.58
N HIS A 485 7.01 7.75 22.47
CA HIS A 485 7.70 7.17 23.60
C HIS A 485 7.36 5.67 23.76
N GLU A 486 8.17 4.95 24.55
CA GLU A 486 8.08 3.48 24.67
C GLU A 486 6.69 2.96 25.10
N ASP A 487 5.93 3.78 25.85
CA ASP A 487 4.58 3.46 26.30
C ASP A 487 3.48 4.00 25.36
N SER A 488 3.83 4.66 24.27
CA SER A 488 2.85 5.20 23.33
C SER A 488 2.33 4.11 22.40
N THR A 489 1.05 4.21 22.03
CA THR A 489 0.43 3.30 21.04
C THR A 489 1.15 3.36 19.69
N ALA A 490 1.84 4.47 19.40
CA ALA A 490 2.61 4.67 18.20
C ALA A 490 3.90 3.82 18.11
N GLU A 491 4.46 3.40 19.24
CA GLU A 491 5.73 2.66 19.29
C GLU A 491 5.55 1.22 19.77
N ASN A 492 4.55 0.95 20.62
CA ASN A 492 4.22 -0.38 21.11
C ASN A 492 2.71 -0.68 21.02
N PRO A 493 2.19 -0.99 19.82
CA PRO A 493 0.78 -1.30 19.61
C PRO A 493 0.29 -2.51 20.44
N GLU A 494 1.13 -3.48 20.72
CA GLU A 494 0.77 -4.70 21.45
C GLU A 494 0.42 -4.44 22.92
N SER A 495 0.85 -3.32 23.50
CA SER A 495 0.57 -2.95 24.90
C SER A 495 -0.89 -2.57 25.15
N LYS A 496 -1.68 -2.26 24.10
CA LYS A 496 -3.05 -1.76 24.18
C LYS A 496 -4.02 -2.47 23.24
N THR A 497 -4.02 -3.79 23.24
CA THR A 497 -4.92 -4.60 22.37
C THR A 497 -6.39 -4.23 22.54
N TYR A 498 -6.82 -3.81 23.74
CA TYR A 498 -8.18 -3.32 24.01
C TYR A 498 -8.57 -2.11 23.16
N ALA A 499 -7.61 -1.26 22.78
CA ALA A 499 -7.88 -0.09 21.96
C ALA A 499 -8.30 -0.49 20.53
N PHE A 500 -7.72 -1.55 19.99
CA PHE A 500 -8.07 -2.04 18.65
C PHE A 500 -9.45 -2.70 18.64
N GLU A 501 -9.80 -3.41 19.71
CA GLU A 501 -11.16 -3.93 19.86
C GLU A 501 -12.19 -2.78 20.05
N ALA A 502 -11.83 -1.73 20.77
CA ALA A 502 -12.66 -0.54 20.88
C ALA A 502 -12.85 0.16 19.52
N GLY A 503 -11.80 0.25 18.71
CA GLY A 503 -11.88 0.82 17.37
C GLY A 503 -12.77 0.00 16.43
N LYS A 504 -12.69 -1.34 16.50
CA LYS A 504 -13.62 -2.22 15.79
C LYS A 504 -15.08 -1.91 16.19
N ARG A 505 -15.37 -1.85 17.50
CA ARG A 505 -16.72 -1.51 17.99
C ARG A 505 -17.18 -0.11 17.56
N ALA A 506 -16.26 0.85 17.45
CA ALA A 506 -16.60 2.19 16.97
C ALA A 506 -17.10 2.16 15.51
N ILE A 507 -16.46 1.37 14.63
CA ILE A 507 -16.90 1.18 13.25
C ILE A 507 -18.23 0.44 13.21
N GLU A 508 -18.39 -0.64 13.98
CA GLU A 508 -19.65 -1.40 14.10
C GLU A 508 -20.81 -0.49 14.53
N ALA A 509 -20.59 0.34 15.55
CA ALA A 509 -21.57 1.31 16.05
C ALA A 509 -21.89 2.40 15.01
N HIS A 510 -20.90 2.81 14.19
CA HIS A 510 -21.13 3.71 13.04
C HIS A 510 -22.07 3.07 12.02
N TYR A 511 -21.82 1.84 11.64
CA TYR A 511 -22.69 1.13 10.69
C TYR A 511 -24.10 0.91 11.25
N GLU A 512 -24.22 0.57 12.53
CA GLU A 512 -25.53 0.44 13.18
C GLU A 512 -26.31 1.76 13.13
N ARG A 513 -25.70 2.90 13.49
CA ARG A 513 -26.35 4.23 13.46
C ARG A 513 -26.73 4.68 12.06
N THR A 514 -25.95 4.29 11.05
CA THR A 514 -26.20 4.64 9.64
C THR A 514 -27.08 3.64 8.91
N GLY A 515 -27.49 2.55 9.59
CA GLY A 515 -28.36 1.51 9.00
C GLY A 515 -27.64 0.64 7.95
N ILE A 516 -26.31 0.56 8.02
CA ILE A 516 -25.51 -0.27 7.13
C ILE A 516 -25.26 -1.62 7.78
N HIS A 517 -25.58 -2.69 7.07
CA HIS A 517 -25.33 -4.05 7.53
C HIS A 517 -23.95 -4.52 7.09
N ALA A 518 -23.03 -4.63 8.03
CA ALA A 518 -21.66 -5.03 7.76
C ALA A 518 -21.02 -5.78 8.94
N GLU A 519 -20.06 -6.62 8.64
CA GLU A 519 -19.17 -7.26 9.60
C GLU A 519 -17.81 -6.58 9.56
N VAL A 520 -17.24 -6.28 10.73
CA VAL A 520 -15.92 -5.64 10.85
C VAL A 520 -14.93 -6.63 11.42
N TYR A 521 -13.79 -6.75 10.75
CA TYR A 521 -12.69 -7.64 11.15
C TYR A 521 -11.44 -6.80 11.44
N GLN A 522 -10.56 -7.33 12.28
CA GLN A 522 -9.18 -6.81 12.38
C GLN A 522 -8.48 -7.02 11.04
N GLY A 523 -7.75 -6.01 10.56
CA GLY A 523 -6.94 -6.11 9.37
C GLY A 523 -5.60 -6.83 9.63
N GLU A 524 -4.73 -6.84 8.62
CA GLU A 524 -3.40 -7.46 8.70
C GLU A 524 -2.50 -6.80 9.76
N PHE A 525 -2.70 -5.51 10.03
CA PHE A 525 -1.96 -4.76 11.04
C PHE A 525 -2.91 -4.20 12.10
N LEU A 526 -2.40 -4.09 13.32
CA LEU A 526 -3.15 -3.50 14.43
C LEU A 526 -3.58 -2.05 14.12
N GLY A 527 -4.85 -1.75 14.35
CA GLY A 527 -5.44 -0.45 14.02
C GLY A 527 -5.91 -0.29 12.58
N LEU A 528 -5.77 -1.34 11.75
CA LEU A 528 -6.45 -1.45 10.47
C LEU A 528 -7.65 -2.39 10.58
N TYR A 529 -8.71 -2.07 9.87
CA TYR A 529 -9.96 -2.83 9.88
C TYR A 529 -10.39 -3.17 8.47
N ARG A 530 -11.02 -4.34 8.33
CA ARG A 530 -11.68 -4.78 7.10
C ARG A 530 -13.17 -4.82 7.32
N THR A 531 -13.92 -4.20 6.44
CA THR A 531 -15.38 -4.27 6.41
C THR A 531 -15.83 -5.25 5.33
N ARG A 532 -16.77 -6.13 5.68
CA ARG A 532 -17.50 -6.97 4.74
C ARG A 532 -18.97 -6.61 4.82
N PHE A 533 -19.53 -6.06 3.74
CA PHE A 533 -20.94 -5.70 3.71
C PHE A 533 -21.81 -6.96 3.55
N ILE A 534 -22.85 -7.05 4.39
CA ILE A 534 -23.81 -8.17 4.38
C ILE A 534 -24.83 -7.86 3.30
N ARG A 535 -24.95 -8.77 2.35
CA ARG A 535 -25.95 -8.71 1.29
C ARG A 535 -27.25 -9.33 1.76
N ASP A 536 -28.36 -8.71 1.47
CA ASP A 536 -29.72 -9.22 1.73
C ASP A 536 -30.22 -10.15 0.63
N HIS A 537 -29.62 -10.07 -0.57
CA HIS A 537 -29.88 -10.94 -1.72
C HIS A 537 -28.64 -11.02 -2.61
N ASP A 538 -28.67 -11.92 -3.56
CA ASP A 538 -27.62 -12.10 -4.57
C ASP A 538 -28.14 -11.61 -5.95
N PRO A 539 -27.97 -10.31 -6.30
CA PRO A 539 -28.42 -9.74 -7.56
C PRO A 539 -27.63 -10.30 -8.76
N LEU A 540 -28.22 -10.29 -9.95
CA LEU A 540 -27.53 -10.71 -11.16
C LEU A 540 -26.40 -9.71 -11.50
N ILE A 541 -25.18 -10.23 -11.72
CA ILE A 541 -24.04 -9.47 -12.25
C ILE A 541 -23.88 -9.79 -13.73
N SER A 542 -23.94 -8.79 -14.60
CA SER A 542 -23.56 -8.95 -16.00
C SER A 542 -22.10 -8.59 -16.21
N ILE A 543 -21.29 -9.59 -16.54
CA ILE A 543 -19.85 -9.45 -16.78
C ILE A 543 -19.66 -9.12 -18.27
N VAL A 544 -19.28 -7.88 -18.57
CA VAL A 544 -19.08 -7.38 -19.93
C VAL A 544 -17.60 -7.51 -20.30
N ILE A 545 -17.30 -8.33 -21.30
CA ILE A 545 -15.93 -8.65 -21.72
C ILE A 545 -15.77 -8.34 -23.21
N PRO A 546 -15.11 -7.23 -23.57
CA PRO A 546 -14.65 -7.01 -24.94
C PRO A 546 -13.60 -8.04 -25.34
N ASN A 547 -13.78 -8.71 -26.50
CA ASN A 547 -12.82 -9.67 -26.98
C ASN A 547 -12.55 -9.52 -28.47
N LYS A 548 -11.29 -9.75 -28.86
CA LYS A 548 -10.87 -9.87 -30.25
C LYS A 548 -9.80 -10.94 -30.36
N ASP A 549 -10.09 -12.04 -31.09
CA ASP A 549 -9.17 -13.17 -31.12
C ASP A 549 -8.79 -13.62 -29.68
N HIS A 550 -7.57 -13.93 -29.33
CA HIS A 550 -7.07 -14.20 -27.96
C HIS A 550 -7.95 -15.15 -27.11
N ILE A 551 -8.33 -16.29 -27.70
CA ILE A 551 -9.22 -17.27 -27.05
C ILE A 551 -8.65 -17.76 -25.72
N GLU A 552 -7.35 -17.97 -25.64
CA GLU A 552 -6.70 -18.50 -24.44
C GLU A 552 -6.77 -17.52 -23.25
N ASP A 553 -6.69 -16.22 -23.53
CA ASP A 553 -6.81 -15.19 -22.50
C ASP A 553 -8.28 -15.11 -22.02
N LEU A 554 -9.23 -15.05 -22.94
CA LEU A 554 -10.66 -15.09 -22.61
C LEU A 554 -11.03 -16.34 -21.81
N LYS A 555 -10.53 -17.51 -22.23
CA LYS A 555 -10.75 -18.79 -21.54
C LYS A 555 -10.19 -18.76 -20.12
N ARG A 556 -8.97 -18.28 -19.94
CA ARG A 556 -8.35 -18.15 -18.62
C ARG A 556 -9.16 -17.21 -17.71
N CYS A 557 -9.61 -16.08 -18.25
CA CYS A 557 -10.45 -15.12 -17.54
C CYS A 557 -11.75 -15.78 -17.05
N MET A 558 -12.51 -16.39 -17.95
CA MET A 558 -13.78 -17.06 -17.62
C MET A 558 -13.58 -18.28 -16.71
N ASP A 559 -12.61 -19.14 -17.02
CA ASP A 559 -12.26 -20.31 -16.22
C ASP A 559 -11.91 -19.93 -14.78
N SER A 560 -11.23 -18.79 -14.58
CA SER A 560 -10.87 -18.33 -13.25
C SER A 560 -12.10 -17.96 -12.43
N ILE A 561 -13.10 -17.34 -13.05
CA ILE A 561 -14.37 -16.99 -12.40
C ILE A 561 -15.20 -18.25 -12.17
N ASP A 562 -15.42 -19.05 -13.19
CA ASP A 562 -16.27 -20.25 -13.12
C ASP A 562 -15.74 -21.28 -12.11
N LYS A 563 -14.41 -21.41 -11.96
CA LYS A 563 -13.79 -22.40 -11.07
C LYS A 563 -13.53 -21.90 -9.65
N LYS A 564 -13.26 -20.60 -9.47
CA LYS A 564 -12.86 -20.06 -8.18
C LYS A 564 -13.98 -19.31 -7.48
N SER A 565 -14.84 -18.56 -8.22
CA SER A 565 -15.81 -17.67 -7.59
C SER A 565 -16.83 -18.43 -6.74
N THR A 566 -17.01 -17.94 -5.52
CA THR A 566 -18.09 -18.35 -4.62
C THR A 566 -19.44 -17.75 -5.01
N TYR A 567 -19.41 -16.59 -5.68
CA TYR A 567 -20.62 -15.98 -6.24
C TYR A 567 -21.06 -16.67 -7.53
N GLN A 568 -22.36 -17.04 -7.64
CA GLN A 568 -22.83 -17.86 -8.75
C GLN A 568 -23.88 -17.18 -9.63
N ASN A 569 -24.47 -16.03 -9.21
CA ASN A 569 -25.53 -15.36 -9.96
C ASN A 569 -24.95 -14.31 -10.93
N TYR A 570 -24.32 -14.78 -12.01
CA TYR A 570 -23.77 -13.91 -13.05
C TYR A 570 -24.05 -14.47 -14.46
N GLU A 571 -23.99 -13.56 -15.44
CA GLU A 571 -23.97 -13.85 -16.87
C GLU A 571 -22.73 -13.19 -17.51
N TYR A 572 -22.30 -13.71 -18.66
CA TYR A 572 -21.27 -13.11 -19.50
C TYR A 572 -21.87 -12.48 -20.74
N ILE A 573 -21.49 -11.25 -21.02
CA ILE A 573 -21.74 -10.56 -22.27
C ILE A 573 -20.39 -10.38 -22.97
N ILE A 574 -20.05 -11.31 -23.85
CA ILE A 574 -18.80 -11.24 -24.63
C ILE A 574 -19.06 -10.35 -25.84
N VAL A 575 -18.34 -9.25 -25.94
CA VAL A 575 -18.48 -8.33 -27.07
C VAL A 575 -17.37 -8.62 -28.07
N GLU A 576 -17.70 -9.36 -29.11
CA GLU A 576 -16.81 -9.70 -30.23
C GLU A 576 -16.48 -8.44 -31.03
N ASN A 577 -15.20 -8.14 -31.22
CA ASN A 577 -14.74 -6.93 -31.90
C ASN A 577 -13.81 -7.26 -33.11
N ASN A 578 -14.38 -7.64 -34.22
CA ASN A 578 -13.68 -7.85 -35.51
C ASN A 578 -12.52 -8.84 -35.42
N SER A 579 -12.74 -10.00 -34.82
CA SER A 579 -11.81 -11.13 -34.84
C SER A 579 -11.56 -11.61 -36.26
N THR A 580 -10.37 -12.12 -36.50
CA THR A 580 -9.95 -12.59 -37.83
C THR A 580 -9.66 -14.09 -37.91
N ASP A 581 -9.50 -14.74 -36.76
CA ASP A 581 -9.31 -16.19 -36.68
C ASP A 581 -10.67 -16.91 -36.62
N GLU A 582 -10.92 -17.82 -37.61
CA GLU A 582 -12.14 -18.64 -37.64
C GLU A 582 -12.32 -19.49 -36.37
N LYS A 583 -11.23 -19.88 -35.71
CA LYS A 583 -11.28 -20.61 -34.44
C LYS A 583 -11.98 -19.81 -33.33
N THR A 584 -11.88 -18.49 -33.36
CA THR A 584 -12.55 -17.61 -32.41
C THR A 584 -14.06 -17.76 -32.53
N PHE A 585 -14.60 -17.72 -33.74
CA PHE A 585 -16.04 -17.86 -33.98
C PHE A 585 -16.55 -19.27 -33.68
N GLN A 586 -15.72 -20.29 -33.95
CA GLN A 586 -16.06 -21.64 -33.54
C GLN A 586 -16.10 -21.78 -32.03
N TYR A 587 -15.10 -21.23 -31.32
CA TYR A 587 -15.05 -21.23 -29.87
C TYR A 587 -16.29 -20.54 -29.26
N TYR A 588 -16.70 -19.40 -29.77
CA TYR A 588 -17.91 -18.75 -29.30
C TYR A 588 -19.17 -19.61 -29.44
N LYS A 589 -19.34 -20.28 -30.56
CA LYS A 589 -20.47 -21.20 -30.76
C LYS A 589 -20.46 -22.37 -29.78
N GLU A 590 -19.29 -22.96 -29.54
CA GLU A 590 -19.11 -24.04 -28.57
C GLU A 590 -19.38 -23.53 -27.14
N LEU A 591 -18.92 -22.33 -26.82
CA LEU A 591 -19.09 -21.70 -25.50
C LEU A 591 -20.58 -21.41 -25.21
N GLU A 592 -21.30 -20.79 -26.14
CA GLU A 592 -22.74 -20.50 -25.96
C GLU A 592 -23.57 -21.84 -25.90
N ALA A 593 -23.16 -22.85 -26.64
CA ALA A 593 -23.85 -24.16 -26.61
C ALA A 593 -23.61 -24.91 -25.29
N SER A 594 -22.45 -24.73 -24.66
CA SER A 594 -22.07 -25.44 -23.42
C SER A 594 -22.38 -24.67 -22.14
N ASN A 595 -22.43 -23.33 -22.20
CA ASN A 595 -22.66 -22.49 -21.02
C ASN A 595 -23.82 -21.50 -21.24
N PRO A 596 -25.01 -21.75 -20.64
CA PRO A 596 -26.17 -20.89 -20.83
C PRO A 596 -26.06 -19.50 -20.21
N LYS A 597 -25.02 -19.23 -19.41
CA LYS A 597 -24.70 -17.91 -18.86
C LYS A 597 -24.03 -17.00 -19.88
N VAL A 598 -23.59 -17.53 -21.03
CA VAL A 598 -22.80 -16.79 -22.03
C VAL A 598 -23.69 -16.27 -23.16
N HIS A 599 -23.49 -15.00 -23.50
CA HIS A 599 -24.10 -14.36 -24.64
C HIS A 599 -23.02 -13.63 -25.43
N VAL A 600 -22.84 -13.97 -26.71
CA VAL A 600 -21.88 -13.32 -27.59
C VAL A 600 -22.62 -12.28 -28.44
N VAL A 601 -22.19 -11.04 -28.40
CA VAL A 601 -22.73 -9.94 -29.19
C VAL A 601 -21.64 -9.36 -30.09
N TYR A 602 -22.01 -8.95 -31.32
CA TYR A 602 -21.05 -8.61 -32.35
C TYR A 602 -20.99 -7.11 -32.60
N TRP A 603 -19.81 -6.52 -32.41
CA TRP A 603 -19.47 -5.13 -32.72
C TRP A 603 -18.69 -5.09 -34.02
N ASP A 604 -19.31 -4.65 -35.09
CA ASP A 604 -18.81 -4.64 -36.47
C ASP A 604 -18.14 -3.32 -36.90
N ARG A 605 -17.92 -2.41 -35.92
CA ARG A 605 -17.32 -1.07 -36.14
C ARG A 605 -15.86 -1.06 -35.69
N GLU A 606 -15.18 0.07 -35.96
CA GLU A 606 -13.83 0.29 -35.46
C GLU A 606 -13.73 0.14 -33.94
N PHE A 607 -12.55 -0.25 -33.49
CA PHE A 607 -12.28 -0.41 -32.06
C PHE A 607 -12.48 0.92 -31.31
N ASN A 608 -13.36 0.90 -30.36
CA ASN A 608 -13.61 1.97 -29.39
C ASN A 608 -14.03 1.31 -28.07
N TYR A 609 -13.15 1.31 -27.10
CA TYR A 609 -13.38 0.63 -25.82
C TYR A 609 -14.67 1.11 -25.13
N SER A 610 -14.90 2.42 -25.13
CA SER A 610 -16.12 3.01 -24.54
C SER A 610 -17.38 2.53 -25.25
N ALA A 611 -17.41 2.63 -26.57
CA ALA A 611 -18.56 2.22 -27.36
C ALA A 611 -18.83 0.71 -27.28
N ILE A 612 -17.79 -0.11 -27.27
CA ILE A 612 -17.89 -1.58 -27.13
C ILE A 612 -18.50 -1.93 -25.78
N ASN A 613 -18.03 -1.32 -24.68
CA ASN A 613 -18.59 -1.59 -23.35
C ASN A 613 -20.03 -1.05 -23.22
N ASN A 614 -20.34 0.14 -23.76
CA ASN A 614 -21.72 0.65 -23.81
C ASN A 614 -22.64 -0.31 -24.57
N TYR A 615 -22.17 -0.79 -25.72
CA TYR A 615 -22.91 -1.75 -26.54
C TYR A 615 -23.13 -3.07 -25.76
N GLY A 616 -22.09 -3.62 -25.16
CA GLY A 616 -22.21 -4.83 -24.32
C GLY A 616 -23.18 -4.64 -23.16
N ALA A 617 -23.10 -3.48 -22.48
CA ALA A 617 -24.00 -3.13 -21.39
C ALA A 617 -25.47 -3.06 -21.84
N SER A 618 -25.76 -2.74 -23.11
CA SER A 618 -27.15 -2.70 -23.62
C SER A 618 -27.82 -4.08 -23.68
N PHE A 619 -27.06 -5.16 -23.67
CA PHE A 619 -27.56 -6.55 -23.62
C PHE A 619 -27.60 -7.12 -22.20
N ALA A 620 -26.96 -6.46 -21.26
CA ALA A 620 -26.88 -6.90 -19.87
C ALA A 620 -28.25 -6.86 -19.20
N LYS A 621 -28.55 -7.90 -18.42
CA LYS A 621 -29.80 -8.04 -17.64
C LYS A 621 -29.59 -7.78 -16.15
N GLY A 622 -28.32 -7.77 -15.71
CA GLY A 622 -27.94 -7.61 -14.31
C GLY A 622 -28.19 -6.23 -13.76
N GLU A 623 -28.47 -6.17 -12.49
CA GLU A 623 -28.55 -4.93 -11.70
C GLU A 623 -27.16 -4.30 -11.52
N TYR A 624 -26.12 -5.12 -11.64
CA TYR A 624 -24.73 -4.72 -11.57
C TYR A 624 -23.98 -5.13 -12.83
N LEU A 625 -23.15 -4.24 -13.32
CA LEU A 625 -22.26 -4.48 -14.44
C LEU A 625 -20.84 -4.67 -13.90
N LEU A 626 -20.14 -5.71 -14.34
CA LEU A 626 -18.70 -5.84 -14.17
C LEU A 626 -18.04 -5.61 -15.53
N LEU A 627 -17.44 -4.44 -15.72
CA LEU A 627 -16.56 -4.20 -16.86
C LEU A 627 -15.26 -4.94 -16.59
N LEU A 628 -14.91 -5.88 -17.48
CA LEU A 628 -13.77 -6.76 -17.25
C LEU A 628 -12.98 -6.98 -18.55
N ASN A 629 -11.67 -6.81 -18.49
CA ASN A 629 -10.81 -7.16 -19.61
C ASN A 629 -10.67 -8.68 -19.77
N ASN A 630 -10.53 -9.16 -21.02
CA ASN A 630 -10.41 -10.58 -21.35
C ASN A 630 -9.09 -11.21 -20.88
N ASP A 631 -8.07 -10.40 -20.53
CA ASP A 631 -6.75 -10.84 -20.07
C ASP A 631 -6.55 -10.70 -18.56
N THR A 632 -7.64 -10.87 -17.81
CA THR A 632 -7.63 -10.90 -16.34
C THR A 632 -7.78 -12.30 -15.78
N GLU A 633 -7.36 -12.50 -14.53
CA GLU A 633 -7.56 -13.75 -13.78
C GLU A 633 -7.81 -13.43 -12.31
N ILE A 634 -8.98 -13.79 -11.76
CA ILE A 634 -9.27 -13.60 -10.34
C ILE A 634 -8.36 -14.48 -9.47
N ILE A 635 -7.94 -13.96 -8.33
CA ILE A 635 -7.07 -14.67 -7.39
C ILE A 635 -7.90 -15.28 -6.27
N ASN A 636 -8.64 -14.48 -5.53
CA ASN A 636 -9.43 -14.94 -4.38
C ASN A 636 -10.86 -15.34 -4.79
N PRO A 637 -11.42 -16.37 -4.14
CA PRO A 637 -12.75 -16.90 -4.48
C PRO A 637 -13.89 -15.90 -4.26
N ASP A 638 -13.79 -15.04 -3.28
CA ASP A 638 -14.80 -14.04 -2.89
C ASP A 638 -14.63 -12.68 -3.62
N CYS A 639 -13.84 -12.65 -4.72
CA CYS A 639 -13.56 -11.43 -5.46
C CYS A 639 -14.82 -10.68 -5.93
N LEU A 640 -15.82 -11.40 -6.47
CA LEU A 640 -17.07 -10.80 -6.91
C LEU A 640 -17.91 -10.29 -5.74
N GLU A 641 -17.96 -11.01 -4.63
CA GLU A 641 -18.65 -10.59 -3.42
C GLU A 641 -18.02 -9.35 -2.79
N GLU A 642 -16.71 -9.28 -2.80
CA GLU A 642 -15.96 -8.11 -2.30
C GLU A 642 -16.28 -6.84 -3.11
N LEU A 643 -16.34 -6.96 -4.44
CA LEU A 643 -16.73 -5.85 -5.29
C LEU A 643 -18.21 -5.49 -5.10
N LEU A 644 -19.08 -6.49 -5.09
CA LEU A 644 -20.52 -6.33 -5.00
C LEU A 644 -20.94 -5.71 -3.67
N GLY A 645 -20.37 -6.16 -2.55
CA GLY A 645 -20.75 -5.69 -1.22
C GLY A 645 -20.60 -4.15 -1.10
N TYR A 646 -19.49 -3.60 -1.56
CA TYR A 646 -19.30 -2.15 -1.62
C TYR A 646 -20.23 -1.49 -2.64
N CYS A 647 -20.39 -2.11 -3.82
CA CYS A 647 -21.19 -1.54 -4.89
C CYS A 647 -22.69 -1.50 -4.57
N MET A 648 -23.20 -2.34 -3.67
CA MET A 648 -24.61 -2.33 -3.25
C MET A 648 -24.99 -1.12 -2.40
N ARG A 649 -24.06 -0.46 -1.77
CA ARG A 649 -24.30 0.78 -1.00
C ARG A 649 -24.89 1.88 -1.90
N SER A 650 -25.86 2.64 -1.39
CA SER A 650 -26.57 3.68 -2.15
C SER A 650 -25.68 4.83 -2.61
N ASP A 651 -24.63 5.12 -1.87
CA ASP A 651 -23.66 6.20 -2.10
C ASP A 651 -22.51 5.81 -3.04
N VAL A 652 -22.33 4.51 -3.35
CA VAL A 652 -21.24 4.01 -4.21
C VAL A 652 -21.70 3.85 -5.65
N GLY A 653 -20.96 4.42 -6.60
CA GLY A 653 -21.21 4.31 -8.04
C GLY A 653 -20.39 3.22 -8.72
N ALA A 654 -19.12 3.09 -8.35
CA ALA A 654 -18.21 2.08 -8.90
C ALA A 654 -17.21 1.57 -7.86
N VAL A 655 -16.78 0.32 -8.04
CA VAL A 655 -15.78 -0.35 -7.19
C VAL A 655 -14.71 -0.98 -8.08
N GLY A 656 -13.44 -0.68 -7.79
CA GLY A 656 -12.28 -1.26 -8.45
C GLY A 656 -11.51 -2.20 -7.54
N ALA A 657 -10.85 -3.17 -8.14
CA ALA A 657 -10.07 -4.20 -7.48
C ALA A 657 -8.58 -3.87 -7.38
N ARG A 658 -7.84 -4.58 -6.54
CA ARG A 658 -6.38 -4.59 -6.56
C ARG A 658 -5.87 -5.50 -7.66
N MET A 659 -5.00 -4.96 -8.52
CA MET A 659 -4.49 -5.73 -9.66
C MET A 659 -2.98 -5.87 -9.62
N TYR A 660 -2.51 -7.00 -10.12
CA TYR A 660 -1.10 -7.33 -10.24
C TYR A 660 -0.71 -7.62 -11.68
N TYR A 661 0.53 -7.29 -12.01
CA TYR A 661 1.19 -7.85 -13.18
C TYR A 661 1.55 -9.33 -12.95
N GLU A 662 1.87 -10.05 -14.03
CA GLU A 662 2.29 -11.45 -14.00
C GLU A 662 3.49 -11.73 -13.06
N ASP A 663 4.30 -10.72 -12.76
CA ASP A 663 5.47 -10.81 -11.89
C ASP A 663 5.20 -10.48 -10.42
N ASP A 664 3.92 -10.51 -9.99
CA ASP A 664 3.47 -10.15 -8.64
C ASP A 664 3.81 -8.70 -8.23
N THR A 665 3.97 -7.77 -9.16
CA THR A 665 4.04 -6.35 -8.82
C THR A 665 2.68 -5.67 -8.99
N ILE A 666 2.43 -4.65 -8.17
CA ILE A 666 1.19 -3.87 -8.21
C ILE A 666 1.05 -3.22 -9.60
N GLN A 667 -0.09 -3.42 -10.24
CA GLN A 667 -0.50 -2.72 -11.44
C GLN A 667 -1.49 -1.59 -11.11
N HIS A 668 -2.46 -1.88 -10.25
CA HIS A 668 -3.50 -0.95 -9.85
C HIS A 668 -3.81 -1.07 -8.36
N ALA A 669 -3.79 0.08 -7.69
CA ALA A 669 -4.26 0.26 -6.31
C ALA A 669 -4.93 1.65 -6.16
N GLY A 670 -5.86 1.96 -7.09
CA GLY A 670 -6.50 3.25 -7.22
C GLY A 670 -5.85 4.18 -8.25
N VAL A 671 -6.55 5.24 -8.60
CA VAL A 671 -6.10 6.27 -9.57
C VAL A 671 -6.18 7.65 -8.93
N VAL A 672 -5.10 8.42 -9.08
CA VAL A 672 -5.02 9.83 -8.68
C VAL A 672 -4.99 10.72 -9.91
N ILE A 673 -5.84 11.74 -9.91
CA ILE A 673 -5.85 12.78 -10.95
C ILE A 673 -4.66 13.71 -10.75
N GLY A 674 -3.91 13.96 -11.82
CA GLY A 674 -2.71 14.79 -11.82
C GLY A 674 -1.39 14.00 -11.93
N PHE A 675 -1.35 12.71 -11.66
CA PHE A 675 -0.17 11.90 -11.93
C PHE A 675 0.21 11.92 -13.40
N GLY A 676 1.48 12.21 -13.68
CA GLY A 676 1.97 12.32 -15.06
C GLY A 676 1.37 13.48 -15.87
N GLY A 677 0.62 14.37 -15.22
CA GLY A 677 -0.04 15.54 -15.82
C GLY A 677 -1.56 15.41 -15.94
N ILE A 678 -2.09 14.19 -16.10
CA ILE A 678 -3.55 13.95 -16.25
C ILE A 678 -4.06 13.02 -15.15
N ALA A 679 -3.63 11.76 -15.15
CA ALA A 679 -4.01 10.78 -14.15
C ALA A 679 -3.09 9.54 -14.24
N GLY A 680 -3.00 8.80 -13.14
CA GLY A 680 -2.20 7.58 -13.13
C GLY A 680 -2.53 6.68 -11.95
N HIS A 681 -2.16 5.41 -12.09
CA HIS A 681 -2.34 4.40 -11.06
C HIS A 681 -1.38 4.63 -9.90
N CYS A 682 -1.83 4.32 -8.69
CA CYS A 682 -1.03 4.38 -7.47
C CYS A 682 -0.14 3.14 -7.30
N PHE A 683 1.06 3.34 -6.74
CA PHE A 683 1.98 2.30 -6.27
C PHE A 683 2.44 1.30 -7.35
N VAL A 684 2.39 1.67 -8.61
CA VAL A 684 2.76 0.79 -9.73
C VAL A 684 4.17 0.22 -9.58
N LEU A 685 4.34 -1.07 -9.90
CA LEU A 685 5.58 -1.85 -9.79
C LEU A 685 6.10 -2.04 -8.36
N GLN A 686 5.33 -1.72 -7.34
CA GLN A 686 5.68 -2.16 -5.99
C GLN A 686 5.40 -3.66 -5.84
N PRO A 687 6.25 -4.41 -5.12
CA PRO A 687 6.05 -5.84 -4.90
C PRO A 687 4.74 -6.14 -4.18
N ARG A 688 4.10 -7.26 -4.49
CA ARG A 688 3.00 -7.83 -3.70
C ARG A 688 3.43 -7.99 -2.25
N GLY A 689 2.52 -7.72 -1.31
CA GLY A 689 2.80 -7.74 0.12
C GLY A 689 3.36 -6.42 0.67
N THR A 690 3.62 -5.40 -0.16
CA THR A 690 3.89 -4.05 0.33
C THR A 690 2.60 -3.33 0.70
N THR A 691 2.65 -2.51 1.75
CA THR A 691 1.47 -1.80 2.26
C THR A 691 1.32 -0.39 1.70
N GLY A 692 2.39 0.14 1.08
CA GLY A 692 2.42 1.51 0.56
C GLY A 692 2.51 2.59 1.64
N TYR A 693 2.32 3.82 1.24
CA TYR A 693 2.31 4.98 2.12
C TYR A 693 1.12 4.92 3.08
N CYS A 694 1.37 4.95 4.38
CA CYS A 694 0.33 4.83 5.43
C CYS A 694 -0.65 3.68 5.16
N HIS A 695 -0.16 2.53 4.72
CA HIS A 695 -0.92 1.32 4.41
C HIS A 695 -1.97 1.45 3.28
N ARG A 696 -1.89 2.50 2.45
CA ARG A 696 -2.91 2.82 1.43
C ARG A 696 -3.14 1.71 0.39
N ILE A 697 -2.17 0.81 0.15
CA ILE A 697 -2.36 -0.33 -0.78
C ILE A 697 -3.36 -1.35 -0.23
N ILE A 698 -3.36 -1.57 1.08
CA ILE A 698 -4.16 -2.60 1.74
C ILE A 698 -5.43 -2.07 2.44
N CYS A 699 -5.69 -0.78 2.33
CA CYS A 699 -6.89 -0.13 2.88
C CYS A 699 -7.97 0.03 1.82
N ALA A 700 -9.19 -0.38 2.12
CA ALA A 700 -10.36 0.03 1.36
C ALA A 700 -10.55 1.55 1.52
N GLN A 701 -10.79 2.25 0.41
CA GLN A 701 -10.80 3.71 0.42
C GLN A 701 -11.41 4.29 -0.84
N ASP A 702 -11.80 5.56 -0.75
CA ASP A 702 -12.26 6.29 -1.92
C ASP A 702 -11.09 6.85 -2.73
N TYR A 703 -11.24 6.82 -4.03
CA TYR A 703 -10.36 7.46 -5.00
C TYR A 703 -11.16 8.28 -6.01
N SER A 704 -10.48 9.13 -6.75
CA SER A 704 -11.13 9.88 -7.84
C SER A 704 -11.51 8.98 -9.01
N ALA A 705 -10.77 7.89 -9.21
CA ALA A 705 -11.09 6.89 -10.21
C ALA A 705 -10.46 5.52 -9.88
N VAL A 706 -10.99 4.48 -10.55
CA VAL A 706 -10.44 3.13 -10.65
C VAL A 706 -10.47 2.71 -12.12
N THR A 707 -9.69 1.67 -12.48
CA THR A 707 -9.62 1.24 -13.89
C THR A 707 -10.75 0.31 -14.27
N ALA A 708 -11.23 0.44 -15.50
CA ALA A 708 -12.25 -0.43 -16.07
C ALA A 708 -11.70 -1.80 -16.53
N ALA A 709 -10.41 -2.09 -16.30
CA ALA A 709 -9.90 -3.46 -16.48
C ALA A 709 -10.60 -4.47 -15.54
N CYS A 710 -11.06 -3.99 -14.34
CA CYS A 710 -12.03 -4.67 -13.48
C CYS A 710 -12.77 -3.60 -12.66
N MET A 711 -13.97 -3.26 -13.07
CA MET A 711 -14.80 -2.24 -12.42
C MET A 711 -16.22 -2.72 -12.28
N MET A 712 -16.69 -2.86 -11.06
CA MET A 712 -18.11 -3.13 -10.79
C MET A 712 -18.88 -1.82 -10.65
N VAL A 713 -20.04 -1.73 -11.30
CA VAL A 713 -20.86 -0.52 -11.36
C VAL A 713 -22.34 -0.90 -11.19
N LYS A 714 -23.12 -0.08 -10.48
CA LYS A 714 -24.58 -0.18 -10.51
C LYS A 714 -25.11 0.11 -11.89
N ARG A 715 -26.00 -0.70 -12.40
CA ARG A 715 -26.69 -0.43 -13.67
C ARG A 715 -27.38 0.93 -13.67
N GLU A 716 -28.10 1.25 -12.62
CA GLU A 716 -28.77 2.54 -12.46
C GLU A 716 -27.79 3.72 -12.56
N ALA A 717 -26.63 3.64 -11.87
CA ALA A 717 -25.62 4.68 -11.91
C ALA A 717 -24.96 4.78 -13.30
N PHE A 718 -24.71 3.65 -13.96
CA PHE A 718 -24.20 3.60 -15.32
C PHE A 718 -25.13 4.31 -16.30
N ASP A 719 -26.41 3.99 -16.27
CA ASP A 719 -27.43 4.56 -17.14
C ASP A 719 -27.66 6.05 -16.83
N LYS A 720 -27.68 6.43 -15.55
CA LYS A 720 -27.85 7.83 -15.10
C LYS A 720 -26.79 8.77 -15.68
N VAL A 721 -25.55 8.30 -15.78
CA VAL A 721 -24.44 9.11 -16.32
C VAL A 721 -24.23 8.90 -17.83
N GLY A 722 -25.04 8.05 -18.49
CA GLY A 722 -25.00 7.78 -19.93
C GLY A 722 -23.80 6.92 -20.34
N GLY A 723 -23.40 5.95 -19.53
CA GLY A 723 -22.29 5.02 -19.83
C GLY A 723 -20.93 5.70 -19.98
N LEU A 724 -19.99 5.03 -20.67
CA LEU A 724 -18.67 5.59 -20.99
C LEU A 724 -18.76 6.62 -22.11
N THR A 725 -17.86 7.60 -22.11
CA THR A 725 -17.81 8.66 -23.14
C THR A 725 -17.11 8.14 -24.39
N GLU A 726 -17.84 7.98 -25.49
CA GLU A 726 -17.34 7.35 -26.72
C GLU A 726 -16.29 8.17 -27.47
N GLU A 727 -16.19 9.47 -27.18
CA GLU A 727 -15.13 10.34 -27.69
C GLU A 727 -13.75 9.99 -27.10
N LEU A 728 -13.73 9.30 -25.96
CA LEU A 728 -12.56 8.75 -25.30
C LEU A 728 -12.48 7.25 -25.65
N ALA A 729 -11.96 6.97 -26.83
CA ALA A 729 -12.01 5.63 -27.40
C ALA A 729 -11.08 4.63 -26.68
N VAL A 730 -9.98 5.09 -26.08
CA VAL A 730 -8.93 4.23 -25.52
C VAL A 730 -8.41 4.72 -24.19
N ALA A 731 -7.92 5.96 -24.08
CA ALA A 731 -7.33 6.49 -22.87
C ALA A 731 -8.33 7.34 -22.08
N PHE A 732 -8.18 7.31 -20.74
CA PHE A 732 -8.97 8.13 -19.80
C PHE A 732 -10.49 7.89 -19.81
N ASN A 733 -10.98 6.91 -20.52
CA ASN A 733 -12.41 6.60 -20.60
C ASN A 733 -12.98 6.14 -19.25
N ASP A 734 -12.28 5.27 -18.55
CA ASP A 734 -12.58 4.81 -17.20
C ASP A 734 -12.51 5.95 -16.17
N ILE A 735 -11.50 6.80 -16.31
CA ILE A 735 -11.30 7.94 -15.42
C ILE A 735 -12.42 8.96 -15.62
N ASP A 736 -12.75 9.31 -16.88
CA ASP A 736 -13.88 10.20 -17.21
C ASP A 736 -15.21 9.64 -16.71
N PHE A 737 -15.41 8.32 -16.83
CA PHE A 737 -16.59 7.64 -16.33
C PHE A 737 -16.71 7.75 -14.81
N CYS A 738 -15.63 7.50 -14.08
CA CYS A 738 -15.58 7.70 -12.63
C CYS A 738 -15.86 9.16 -12.25
N MET A 739 -15.31 10.11 -13.00
CA MET A 739 -15.57 11.54 -12.77
C MET A 739 -17.03 11.91 -13.00
N LYS A 740 -17.71 11.31 -13.98
CA LYS A 740 -19.16 11.48 -14.19
C LYS A 740 -19.96 10.93 -13.01
N LEU A 741 -19.62 9.75 -12.52
CA LEU A 741 -20.25 9.18 -11.33
C LEU A 741 -20.07 10.08 -10.10
N ARG A 742 -18.87 10.60 -9.89
CA ARG A 742 -18.60 11.56 -8.80
C ARG A 742 -19.39 12.85 -8.95
N ALA A 743 -19.48 13.39 -10.13
CA ALA A 743 -20.30 14.58 -10.41
C ALA A 743 -21.81 14.31 -10.18
N ALA A 744 -22.26 13.07 -10.31
CA ALA A 744 -23.61 12.63 -9.96
C ALA A 744 -23.80 12.32 -8.46
N GLY A 745 -22.78 12.51 -7.62
CA GLY A 745 -22.81 12.38 -6.18
C GLY A 745 -22.39 11.00 -5.65
N TYR A 746 -21.84 10.11 -6.47
CA TYR A 746 -21.39 8.79 -6.06
C TYR A 746 -19.91 8.77 -5.64
N LEU A 747 -19.58 7.89 -4.71
CA LEU A 747 -18.22 7.50 -4.35
C LEU A 747 -17.66 6.49 -5.35
N ILE A 748 -16.34 6.49 -5.50
CA ILE A 748 -15.58 5.51 -6.27
C ILE A 748 -14.63 4.80 -5.32
N VAL A 749 -14.89 3.54 -5.05
CA VAL A 749 -14.17 2.78 -4.01
C VAL A 749 -13.11 1.89 -4.64
N TYR A 750 -11.94 1.90 -4.07
CA TYR A 750 -10.91 0.87 -4.26
C TYR A 750 -11.03 -0.16 -3.14
N ASN A 751 -11.30 -1.42 -3.50
CA ASN A 751 -11.33 -2.52 -2.54
C ASN A 751 -10.11 -3.43 -2.72
N PRO A 752 -9.15 -3.42 -1.78
CA PRO A 752 -7.93 -4.24 -1.87
C PRO A 752 -8.18 -5.73 -1.67
N TYR A 753 -9.34 -6.13 -1.20
CA TYR A 753 -9.70 -7.53 -0.94
C TYR A 753 -10.27 -8.25 -2.16
N ALA A 754 -10.59 -7.54 -3.23
CA ALA A 754 -10.81 -8.11 -4.55
C ALA A 754 -9.47 -8.09 -5.30
N GLU A 755 -8.87 -9.25 -5.53
CA GLU A 755 -7.54 -9.39 -6.13
C GLU A 755 -7.59 -10.13 -7.45
N LEU A 756 -6.86 -9.64 -8.44
CA LEU A 756 -6.70 -10.32 -9.74
C LEU A 756 -5.37 -9.99 -10.41
N TYR A 757 -4.94 -10.88 -11.29
CA TYR A 757 -3.90 -10.59 -12.27
C TYR A 757 -4.51 -9.91 -13.49
N HIS A 758 -3.77 -9.00 -14.11
CA HIS A 758 -4.09 -8.41 -15.40
C HIS A 758 -2.86 -8.48 -16.29
N TYR A 759 -2.93 -9.35 -17.30
CA TYR A 759 -1.81 -9.72 -18.19
C TYR A 759 -1.61 -8.74 -19.34
N GLU A 760 -1.68 -7.46 -19.05
CA GLU A 760 -1.69 -6.29 -19.93
C GLU A 760 -0.77 -6.39 -21.15
N SER A 761 -1.16 -5.73 -22.26
CA SER A 761 -0.37 -5.44 -23.47
C SER A 761 -0.22 -6.54 -24.52
N LYS A 762 -0.93 -7.66 -24.43
CA LYS A 762 -0.85 -8.70 -25.46
C LYS A 762 -1.60 -8.34 -26.75
N SER A 763 -2.73 -7.63 -26.64
CA SER A 763 -3.60 -7.31 -27.77
C SER A 763 -3.37 -5.93 -28.39
N ARG A 764 -2.92 -4.94 -27.61
CA ARG A 764 -2.88 -3.53 -28.02
C ARG A 764 -1.50 -3.03 -28.45
N GLY A 765 -0.41 -3.58 -27.91
CA GLY A 765 0.96 -3.09 -28.10
C GLY A 765 1.20 -1.70 -27.49
N LEU A 766 2.38 -1.14 -27.71
CA LEU A 766 2.77 0.16 -27.18
C LEU A 766 2.12 1.31 -27.96
N GLU A 767 1.89 2.46 -27.30
CA GLU A 767 1.42 3.73 -27.90
C GLU A 767 2.60 4.44 -28.63
N ASP A 768 3.14 3.80 -29.68
CA ASP A 768 4.41 4.18 -30.31
C ASP A 768 4.28 4.64 -31.78
N THR A 769 3.08 4.52 -32.38
CA THR A 769 2.85 5.04 -33.74
C THR A 769 2.35 6.50 -33.70
N PRO A 770 2.65 7.29 -34.77
CA PRO A 770 2.18 8.68 -34.85
C PRO A 770 0.67 8.83 -34.70
N GLU A 771 -0.12 7.90 -35.24
CA GLU A 771 -1.59 7.90 -35.18
C GLU A 771 -2.07 7.65 -33.74
N LYS A 772 -1.47 6.69 -33.04
CA LYS A 772 -1.79 6.39 -31.64
C LYS A 772 -1.42 7.57 -30.74
N VAL A 773 -0.25 8.20 -30.95
CA VAL A 773 0.16 9.40 -30.21
C VAL A 773 -0.80 10.57 -30.48
N ALA A 774 -1.22 10.77 -31.72
CA ALA A 774 -2.18 11.84 -32.07
C ALA A 774 -3.55 11.62 -31.41
N ARG A 775 -4.06 10.38 -31.43
CA ARG A 775 -5.28 10.00 -30.71
C ARG A 775 -5.13 10.26 -29.21
N PHE A 776 -4.06 9.78 -28.58
CA PHE A 776 -3.81 9.97 -27.15
C PHE A 776 -3.80 11.45 -26.75
N ASN A 777 -3.11 12.28 -27.53
CA ASN A 777 -3.09 13.73 -27.31
C ASN A 777 -4.48 14.37 -27.47
N LYS A 778 -5.30 13.90 -28.40
CA LYS A 778 -6.69 14.36 -28.55
C LYS A 778 -7.54 13.96 -27.33
N GLU A 779 -7.38 12.75 -26.83
CA GLU A 779 -8.08 12.25 -25.64
C GLU A 779 -7.67 13.05 -24.39
N ILE A 780 -6.39 13.43 -24.26
CA ILE A 780 -5.94 14.38 -23.23
C ILE A 780 -6.72 15.70 -23.31
N GLN A 781 -6.80 16.31 -24.49
CA GLN A 781 -7.50 17.59 -24.65
C GLN A 781 -8.99 17.48 -24.32
N ILE A 782 -9.64 16.37 -24.67
CA ILE A 782 -11.04 16.12 -24.31
C ILE A 782 -11.17 16.04 -22.78
N PHE A 783 -10.30 15.29 -22.11
CA PHE A 783 -10.33 15.14 -20.67
C PHE A 783 -10.07 16.47 -19.96
N GLU A 784 -9.06 17.23 -20.36
CA GLU A 784 -8.73 18.55 -19.79
C GLU A 784 -9.89 19.54 -19.93
N LYS A 785 -10.59 19.51 -21.08
CA LYS A 785 -11.75 20.37 -21.32
C LYS A 785 -12.96 20.00 -20.46
N ARG A 786 -13.13 18.71 -20.16
CA ARG A 786 -14.26 18.21 -19.37
C ARG A 786 -14.05 18.43 -17.87
N TRP A 787 -12.81 18.26 -17.39
CA TRP A 787 -12.48 18.24 -15.97
C TRP A 787 -11.38 19.25 -15.57
N PRO A 788 -11.50 20.54 -15.96
CA PRO A 788 -10.47 21.54 -15.70
C PRO A 788 -10.31 21.85 -14.21
N ASP A 789 -11.37 21.72 -13.43
CA ASP A 789 -11.37 22.12 -12.02
C ASP A 789 -10.55 21.15 -11.16
N ILE A 790 -10.71 19.85 -11.32
CA ILE A 790 -9.91 18.88 -10.56
C ILE A 790 -8.43 18.92 -10.96
N LEU A 791 -8.12 19.14 -12.24
CA LEU A 791 -6.74 19.30 -12.71
C LEU A 791 -6.07 20.55 -12.13
N ARG A 792 -6.85 21.63 -11.91
CA ARG A 792 -6.37 22.87 -11.31
C ARG A 792 -6.28 22.81 -9.81
N ASN A 793 -7.30 22.29 -9.14
CA ASN A 793 -7.46 22.34 -7.70
C ASN A 793 -6.76 21.14 -7.00
N GLY A 794 -6.45 20.07 -7.75
CA GLY A 794 -5.89 18.82 -7.25
C GLY A 794 -6.95 17.77 -6.93
N ASP A 795 -6.49 16.55 -6.77
CA ASP A 795 -7.30 15.40 -6.40
C ASP A 795 -7.59 15.45 -4.89
N PRO A 796 -8.86 15.42 -4.43
CA PRO A 796 -9.18 15.50 -3.01
C PRO A 796 -8.67 14.31 -2.20
N TYR A 797 -8.46 13.16 -2.85
CA TYR A 797 -7.94 11.97 -2.17
C TYR A 797 -6.40 11.89 -2.17
N TYR A 798 -5.73 12.95 -2.68
CA TYR A 798 -4.28 13.04 -2.75
C TYR A 798 -3.76 14.36 -2.17
N ASN A 799 -2.95 14.27 -1.11
CA ASN A 799 -2.47 15.45 -0.41
C ASN A 799 -1.54 16.31 -1.28
N PRO A 800 -1.72 17.64 -1.33
CA PRO A 800 -0.92 18.53 -2.17
C PRO A 800 0.57 18.61 -1.78
N ASN A 801 0.95 18.13 -0.61
CA ASN A 801 2.34 18.03 -0.16
C ASN A 801 3.09 16.82 -0.74
N LEU A 802 2.37 15.90 -1.38
CA LEU A 802 2.93 14.74 -2.07
C LEU A 802 3.20 15.07 -3.54
N THR A 803 4.15 14.37 -4.17
CA THR A 803 4.53 14.66 -5.55
C THR A 803 3.62 13.98 -6.57
N LEU A 804 3.25 14.71 -7.62
CA LEU A 804 2.56 14.14 -8.78
C LEU A 804 3.52 13.56 -9.85
N LYS A 805 4.85 13.56 -9.56
CA LYS A 805 5.88 13.08 -10.52
C LYS A 805 6.22 11.61 -10.36
N SER A 806 5.84 10.99 -9.24
CA SER A 806 5.96 9.56 -8.98
C SER A 806 4.67 9.06 -8.34
N GLN A 807 4.42 7.77 -8.47
CA GLN A 807 3.17 7.12 -8.05
C GLN A 807 3.29 6.45 -6.67
N ASP A 808 4.33 6.80 -5.91
CA ASP A 808 4.74 6.19 -4.65
C ASP A 808 4.41 7.03 -3.41
N PHE A 809 3.67 8.13 -3.55
CA PHE A 809 3.31 9.07 -2.48
C PHE A 809 4.54 9.70 -1.79
N SER A 810 5.64 9.84 -2.47
CA SER A 810 6.81 10.55 -1.96
C SER A 810 6.57 12.06 -1.87
N LEU A 811 7.40 12.73 -1.05
CA LEU A 811 7.26 14.16 -0.78
C LEU A 811 7.40 15.02 -2.04
N ARG A 812 6.54 16.02 -2.15
CA ARG A 812 6.68 17.06 -3.18
C ARG A 812 7.92 17.90 -2.92
N ARG A 813 8.76 18.04 -3.93
CA ARG A 813 9.89 18.95 -3.89
C ARG A 813 9.41 20.39 -4.10
N ILE A 814 10.05 21.32 -3.39
CA ILE A 814 9.85 22.74 -3.55
C ILE A 814 10.55 23.19 -4.84
#